data_fe86bb5f1d0b9efe732f08ecdc1de907
#
_entry.id   fe86bb5f1d0b9efe732f08ecdc1de907
#
_cell.length_a   1.000
_cell.length_b   1.000
_cell.length_c   1.000
_cell.angle_alpha   90.00
_cell.angle_beta   90.00
_cell.angle_gamma   90.00
#
_symmetry.space_group_name_H-M   'P 1'
#
loop_
_entity.id
_entity.type
_entity.pdbx_description
1 polymer ?
#
loop_
_entity_poly.entity_id
_entity_poly.type
_entity_poly.pdbx_seq_one_letter_code
_entity_poly.pdbx_strand_id
1 'polypeptide(L)'
;MADTPKWYRYLRFWRPNVAADVDDELSFHIDARTEELSNLGVERAGARAQALREFGDMDRTRLTLRTMDEHHAAIARRVHLAADLARDVRVTVRGLGRSPGLVAVVALTFALGIGVTSAIYSVVDTYLFRPLPGVRTGDLIVLGRTDNDVSLPHQLSYPDFRDYRSDTAIFASLAAHTERIAELNTERGTERLFIDEGTANYFSVLGLPPLLGRTFARGEDDGVLAHPSIVLTYKAWQAHFAGDSGVVGRVIRINDHPVTLLGVMPPDFHGVTSIVDIDGVVCINQIWPASVTDMENRASSVMSVFGRLRTGVSLGSAREAVRVRALQLERAYPTTNRGVRTMIVPERYSRPSLPISNVTPALAAIFMSLVALVLLVACANVASLLLARLVVRNRELAIRVAIGASQWRLVRQVLVECSLLASIGGIGAIAVAYAATRAVQSIRFATDLPIRWGVELNGRVVMFTAVATLVAALAAGIAPALAARRRNLNDLLRSGTGISTGASHARLRSTLVAGQISVSVVVLVCAGLFARSLVRVTRMNLGFRTDHILMLSTALRPQSYDSARGLEQYRELSRRASLVPGVRSTALTRHLPFGVGRDVVRVDPIASEVPVPTNGLTYFANVISGDYFATMGIPLLEGRTFTDRDDEGSPPVAIVNDAFARAIWPGHTAVGKRLHVGGPTGPIVEIVGVVRGMQDLFPGETPKPYVFRPLAQAYQPEMTLLVHTAQAPVALAGPLRQLITGLDRSLPVFDVRTMDEHLHNGQAFLFTRIGSSFATVFGLLALVLATVGIYGVVSYSVAQRTREIGVRVALGARLTTILRLVIGQGMRLAWLGAGAGLVLSLAAAGVLSSILYGVVPGDPIVLSAVAGLLTVVAAAACLVPAWRATRIDPIIAIRAE
;
A
#
# COMPACT_ATOMS: atom_id res chain seq x y z
N MET A 1 46.03 7.92 -55.17
CA MET A 1 45.78 7.22 -53.95
C MET A 1 46.94 6.25 -53.71
N ALA A 2 47.75 6.46 -52.67
CA ALA A 2 48.97 5.74 -52.46
C ALA A 2 48.73 4.26 -52.17
N ASP A 3 49.43 3.37 -52.93
CA ASP A 3 49.42 1.92 -52.73
C ASP A 3 49.83 1.58 -51.29
N THR A 4 48.84 1.14 -50.51
CA THR A 4 49.09 0.61 -49.13
C THR A 4 49.82 -0.74 -49.30
N PRO A 5 50.98 -0.94 -48.68
CA PRO A 5 51.80 -2.16 -48.87
C PRO A 5 51.00 -3.42 -48.42
N LYS A 6 51.15 -4.48 -49.26
CA LYS A 6 50.38 -5.77 -49.04
C LYS A 6 50.58 -6.43 -47.69
N TRP A 7 51.63 -6.10 -46.93
CA TRP A 7 51.84 -6.62 -45.57
C TRP A 7 50.89 -5.99 -44.52
N TYR A 8 50.28 -4.83 -44.78
CA TYR A 8 49.27 -4.22 -43.89
C TYR A 8 48.00 -5.06 -43.79
N ARG A 9 47.76 -5.95 -44.75
CA ARG A 9 46.62 -6.89 -44.74
C ARG A 9 46.71 -7.91 -43.63
N TYR A 10 47.89 -8.30 -43.18
CA TYR A 10 48.12 -9.27 -42.11
C TYR A 10 48.07 -8.68 -40.71
N LEU A 11 47.99 -7.36 -40.58
CA LEU A 11 47.92 -6.66 -39.29
C LEU A 11 46.50 -6.20 -38.91
N ARG A 12 45.48 -6.54 -39.70
CA ARG A 12 44.06 -6.19 -39.40
C ARG A 12 43.44 -7.11 -38.35
N PHE A 13 44.07 -7.30 -37.21
CA PHE A 13 43.52 -8.04 -36.09
C PHE A 13 42.40 -7.32 -35.31
N TRP A 14 42.07 -6.06 -35.65
CA TRP A 14 41.31 -5.21 -34.74
C TRP A 14 39.89 -4.88 -35.16
N ARG A 15 39.51 -4.94 -36.45
CA ARG A 15 38.13 -4.87 -36.95
C ARG A 15 38.08 -5.31 -38.43
N PRO A 16 37.20 -6.26 -38.80
CA PRO A 16 36.92 -6.50 -40.23
C PRO A 16 36.31 -5.22 -40.84
N ASN A 17 36.89 -4.69 -41.89
CA ASN A 17 36.32 -3.58 -42.62
C ASN A 17 35.66 -4.12 -43.87
N VAL A 18 34.35 -4.52 -43.73
CA VAL A 18 33.58 -5.16 -44.80
C VAL A 18 33.64 -4.39 -46.13
N ALA A 19 33.65 -3.06 -46.06
CA ALA A 19 33.71 -2.22 -47.26
C ALA A 19 35.09 -2.37 -48.01
N ALA A 20 36.18 -2.45 -47.24
CA ALA A 20 37.52 -2.62 -47.84
C ALA A 20 37.76 -4.07 -48.28
N ASP A 21 37.19 -5.04 -47.59
CA ASP A 21 37.32 -6.46 -47.94
C ASP A 21 36.55 -6.76 -49.24
N VAL A 22 35.32 -6.22 -49.42
CA VAL A 22 34.56 -6.30 -50.69
C VAL A 22 35.26 -5.57 -51.83
N ASP A 23 35.86 -4.39 -51.59
CA ASP A 23 36.59 -3.66 -52.60
C ASP A 23 37.88 -4.41 -53.04
N ASP A 24 38.57 -5.04 -52.10
CA ASP A 24 39.75 -5.87 -52.35
C ASP A 24 39.37 -7.14 -53.15
N GLU A 25 38.25 -7.78 -52.88
CA GLU A 25 37.75 -8.97 -53.58
C GLU A 25 37.29 -8.66 -55.00
N LEU A 26 36.56 -7.58 -55.18
CA LEU A 26 36.18 -7.11 -56.54
C LEU A 26 37.40 -6.72 -57.36
N SER A 27 38.39 -6.02 -56.77
CA SER A 27 39.59 -5.66 -57.47
C SER A 27 40.39 -6.91 -57.88
N PHE A 28 40.45 -7.92 -57.01
CA PHE A 28 41.13 -9.20 -57.33
C PHE A 28 40.50 -9.92 -58.52
N HIS A 29 39.19 -10.01 -58.60
CA HIS A 29 38.49 -10.66 -59.67
C HIS A 29 38.66 -9.91 -61.00
N ILE A 30 38.66 -8.57 -60.99
CA ILE A 30 38.93 -7.74 -62.20
C ILE A 30 40.34 -7.88 -62.63
N ASP A 31 41.34 -7.84 -61.73
CA ASP A 31 42.73 -7.96 -62.03
C ASP A 31 43.03 -9.36 -62.58
N ALA A 32 42.48 -10.43 -61.98
CA ALA A 32 42.62 -11.80 -62.47
C ALA A 32 42.07 -11.95 -63.94
N ARG A 33 40.83 -11.39 -64.15
CA ARG A 33 40.22 -11.43 -65.50
C ARG A 33 41.00 -10.59 -66.50
N THR A 34 41.56 -9.46 -66.06
CA THR A 34 42.44 -8.61 -66.94
C THR A 34 43.70 -9.35 -67.33
N GLU A 35 44.30 -10.12 -66.42
CA GLU A 35 45.51 -10.91 -66.70
C GLU A 35 45.19 -12.09 -67.64
N GLU A 36 44.05 -12.73 -67.48
CA GLU A 36 43.59 -13.78 -68.41
C GLU A 36 43.42 -13.25 -69.87
N LEU A 37 42.74 -12.12 -70.04
CA LEU A 37 42.52 -11.47 -71.33
C LEU A 37 43.81 -10.94 -71.91
N SER A 38 44.77 -10.48 -71.14
CA SER A 38 46.09 -10.06 -71.58
C SER A 38 46.95 -11.23 -72.09
N ASN A 39 46.82 -12.41 -71.45
CA ASN A 39 47.50 -13.65 -71.91
C ASN A 39 46.89 -14.19 -73.21
N LEU A 40 45.60 -13.81 -73.53
CA LEU A 40 45.00 -14.11 -74.82
C LEU A 40 45.33 -13.11 -75.92
N GLY A 41 46.26 -12.18 -75.68
CA GLY A 41 46.84 -11.25 -76.69
C GLY A 41 46.13 -9.89 -76.71
N VAL A 42 45.25 -9.58 -75.78
CA VAL A 42 44.61 -8.25 -75.72
C VAL A 42 45.52 -7.28 -75.01
N GLU A 43 45.69 -6.09 -75.56
CA GLU A 43 46.53 -5.03 -74.88
C GLU A 43 45.95 -4.74 -73.48
N ARG A 44 46.81 -4.60 -72.51
CA ARG A 44 46.43 -4.55 -71.03
C ARG A 44 45.42 -3.45 -70.72
N ALA A 45 45.43 -2.31 -71.41
CA ALA A 45 44.40 -1.25 -71.25
C ALA A 45 43.03 -1.70 -71.79
N GLY A 46 43.03 -2.37 -72.97
CA GLY A 46 41.82 -2.95 -73.58
C GLY A 46 41.27 -4.13 -72.78
N ALA A 47 42.14 -5.00 -72.26
CA ALA A 47 41.77 -6.13 -71.39
C ALA A 47 41.06 -5.70 -70.10
N ARG A 48 41.52 -4.61 -69.44
CA ARG A 48 40.88 -4.07 -68.26
C ARG A 48 39.50 -3.45 -68.54
N ALA A 49 39.37 -2.74 -69.65
CA ALA A 49 38.11 -2.15 -70.09
C ALA A 49 37.08 -3.23 -70.51
N GLN A 50 37.56 -4.37 -71.04
CA GLN A 50 36.74 -5.51 -71.38
C GLN A 50 36.33 -6.28 -70.09
N ALA A 51 37.24 -6.53 -69.17
CA ALA A 51 36.96 -7.15 -67.90
C ALA A 51 35.90 -6.38 -67.08
N LEU A 52 35.98 -5.03 -67.06
CA LEU A 52 34.98 -4.17 -66.42
C LEU A 52 33.62 -4.23 -67.14
N ARG A 53 33.56 -4.36 -68.45
CA ARG A 53 32.30 -4.51 -69.20
C ARG A 53 31.64 -5.86 -69.00
N GLU A 54 32.42 -6.93 -68.93
CA GLU A 54 31.96 -8.28 -68.65
C GLU A 54 31.47 -8.43 -67.23
N PHE A 55 32.04 -7.67 -66.27
CA PHE A 55 31.64 -7.68 -64.88
C PHE A 55 30.29 -6.97 -64.67
N GLY A 56 29.89 -6.03 -65.54
CA GLY A 56 28.65 -5.30 -65.49
C GLY A 56 28.67 -4.11 -64.53
N ASP A 57 27.52 -3.87 -63.85
CA ASP A 57 27.34 -2.74 -62.92
C ASP A 57 28.08 -2.96 -61.60
N MET A 58 29.30 -2.43 -61.53
CA MET A 58 30.18 -2.50 -60.35
C MET A 58 29.61 -1.89 -59.13
N ASP A 59 28.92 -0.77 -59.24
CA ASP A 59 28.41 -0.08 -58.06
C ASP A 59 27.23 -0.83 -57.43
N ARG A 60 26.39 -1.40 -58.26
CA ARG A 60 25.28 -2.26 -57.83
C ARG A 60 25.79 -3.57 -57.20
N THR A 61 26.77 -4.21 -57.79
CA THR A 61 27.43 -5.43 -57.27
C THR A 61 28.13 -5.15 -55.95
N ARG A 62 28.89 -4.03 -55.88
CA ARG A 62 29.54 -3.57 -54.62
C ARG A 62 28.54 -3.33 -53.51
N LEU A 63 27.40 -2.64 -53.82
CA LEU A 63 26.37 -2.37 -52.82
C LEU A 63 25.71 -3.66 -52.31
N THR A 64 25.44 -4.58 -53.26
CA THR A 64 24.81 -5.88 -52.90
C THR A 64 25.73 -6.73 -52.04
N LEU A 65 27.02 -6.86 -52.38
CA LEU A 65 28.01 -7.61 -51.60
C LEU A 65 28.21 -6.98 -50.19
N ARG A 66 28.29 -5.66 -50.12
CA ARG A 66 28.43 -4.96 -48.84
C ARG A 66 27.23 -5.21 -47.94
N THR A 67 26.00 -5.13 -48.46
CA THR A 67 24.80 -5.38 -47.65
C THR A 67 24.69 -6.84 -47.19
N MET A 68 25.06 -7.80 -48.03
CA MET A 68 25.12 -9.22 -47.70
C MET A 68 26.16 -9.50 -46.59
N ASP A 69 27.36 -8.98 -46.75
CA ASP A 69 28.44 -9.21 -45.79
C ASP A 69 28.21 -8.47 -44.46
N GLU A 70 27.61 -7.27 -44.48
CA GLU A 70 27.19 -6.61 -43.27
C GLU A 70 26.13 -7.40 -42.54
N HIS A 71 25.18 -8.00 -43.27
CA HIS A 71 24.14 -8.86 -42.70
C HIS A 71 24.75 -10.15 -42.09
N HIS A 72 25.62 -10.83 -42.84
CA HIS A 72 26.34 -12.00 -42.37
C HIS A 72 27.24 -11.69 -41.16
N ALA A 73 27.95 -10.56 -41.17
CA ALA A 73 28.76 -10.10 -40.06
C ALA A 73 27.90 -9.76 -38.80
N ALA A 74 26.69 -9.24 -39.02
CA ALA A 74 25.75 -8.98 -37.92
C ALA A 74 25.21 -10.27 -37.33
N ILE A 75 24.83 -11.27 -38.14
CA ILE A 75 24.39 -12.59 -37.68
C ILE A 75 25.54 -13.31 -36.95
N ALA A 76 26.75 -13.36 -37.57
CA ALA A 76 27.91 -13.97 -36.94
C ALA A 76 28.24 -13.33 -35.57
N ARG A 77 28.18 -11.99 -35.47
CA ARG A 77 28.34 -11.28 -34.18
C ARG A 77 27.30 -11.71 -33.14
N ARG A 78 26.03 -11.88 -33.53
CA ARG A 78 24.96 -12.34 -32.61
C ARG A 78 25.22 -13.80 -32.16
N VAL A 79 25.60 -14.67 -33.10
CA VAL A 79 25.91 -16.08 -32.79
C VAL A 79 27.14 -16.18 -31.88
N HIS A 80 28.20 -15.42 -32.16
CA HIS A 80 29.40 -15.39 -31.32
C HIS A 80 29.09 -14.82 -29.93
N LEU A 81 28.27 -13.76 -29.81
CA LEU A 81 27.83 -13.21 -28.55
C LEU A 81 27.03 -14.22 -27.74
N ALA A 82 26.11 -14.96 -28.37
CA ALA A 82 25.30 -16.00 -27.71
C ALA A 82 26.18 -17.18 -27.23
N ALA A 83 27.13 -17.63 -28.07
CA ALA A 83 28.08 -18.68 -27.72
C ALA A 83 29.01 -18.26 -26.55
N ASP A 84 29.49 -17.03 -26.57
CA ASP A 84 30.30 -16.46 -25.49
C ASP A 84 29.53 -16.33 -24.21
N LEU A 85 28.27 -15.84 -24.24
CA LEU A 85 27.36 -15.78 -23.10
C LEU A 85 27.10 -17.18 -22.53
N ALA A 86 26.82 -18.17 -23.37
CA ALA A 86 26.60 -19.56 -22.92
C ALA A 86 27.85 -20.15 -22.24
N ARG A 87 29.05 -19.80 -22.74
CA ARG A 87 30.30 -20.18 -22.11
C ARG A 87 30.51 -19.48 -20.77
N ASP A 88 30.25 -18.17 -20.70
CA ASP A 88 30.38 -17.40 -19.46
C ASP A 88 29.41 -17.91 -18.39
N VAL A 89 28.16 -18.22 -18.75
CA VAL A 89 27.15 -18.85 -17.87
C VAL A 89 27.66 -20.20 -17.34
N ARG A 90 28.16 -21.08 -18.23
CA ARG A 90 28.66 -22.41 -17.81
C ARG A 90 29.85 -22.33 -16.85
N VAL A 91 30.78 -21.42 -17.13
CA VAL A 91 31.95 -21.17 -16.26
C VAL A 91 31.49 -20.61 -14.91
N THR A 92 30.55 -19.68 -14.94
CA THR A 92 30.00 -19.03 -13.73
C THR A 92 29.26 -20.07 -12.85
N VAL A 93 28.40 -20.90 -13.43
CA VAL A 93 27.66 -21.94 -12.71
C VAL A 93 28.61 -22.89 -12.02
N ARG A 94 29.67 -23.37 -12.72
CA ARG A 94 30.69 -24.22 -12.11
C ARG A 94 31.47 -23.51 -10.99
N GLY A 95 31.74 -22.23 -11.15
CA GLY A 95 32.40 -21.40 -10.14
C GLY A 95 31.55 -21.14 -8.89
N LEU A 96 30.25 -20.93 -9.08
CA LEU A 96 29.29 -20.77 -8.01
C LEU A 96 29.08 -22.06 -7.20
N GLY A 97 29.05 -23.23 -7.88
CA GLY A 97 28.94 -24.52 -7.23
C GLY A 97 30.08 -24.85 -6.24
N ARG A 98 31.27 -24.23 -6.40
CA ARG A 98 32.41 -24.36 -5.50
C ARG A 98 32.32 -23.45 -4.24
N SER A 99 31.32 -22.54 -4.16
CA SER A 99 31.14 -21.62 -3.03
C SER A 99 29.65 -21.54 -2.61
N PRO A 100 29.05 -22.67 -2.14
CA PRO A 100 27.60 -22.72 -1.87
C PRO A 100 27.17 -21.77 -0.76
N GLY A 101 28.01 -21.54 0.25
CA GLY A 101 27.70 -20.60 1.33
C GLY A 101 27.54 -19.15 0.85
N LEU A 102 28.39 -18.70 -0.08
CA LEU A 102 28.23 -17.35 -0.66
C LEU A 102 26.96 -17.26 -1.51
N VAL A 103 26.70 -18.28 -2.35
CA VAL A 103 25.51 -18.34 -3.17
C VAL A 103 24.25 -18.25 -2.31
N ALA A 104 24.20 -19.04 -1.21
CA ALA A 104 23.09 -19.02 -0.27
C ALA A 104 22.89 -17.65 0.37
N VAL A 105 23.96 -16.99 0.86
CA VAL A 105 23.86 -15.67 1.48
C VAL A 105 23.40 -14.61 0.48
N VAL A 106 23.96 -14.59 -0.73
CA VAL A 106 23.58 -13.62 -1.76
C VAL A 106 22.15 -13.86 -2.26
N ALA A 107 21.81 -15.13 -2.55
CA ALA A 107 20.46 -15.50 -2.98
C ALA A 107 19.40 -15.15 -1.91
N LEU A 108 19.68 -15.44 -0.63
CA LEU A 108 18.81 -15.09 0.48
C LEU A 108 18.68 -13.57 0.64
N THR A 109 19.76 -12.82 0.50
CA THR A 109 19.76 -11.35 0.55
C THR A 109 18.84 -10.77 -0.54
N PHE A 110 18.97 -11.26 -1.77
CA PHE A 110 18.10 -10.84 -2.87
C PHE A 110 16.66 -11.35 -2.69
N ALA A 111 16.47 -12.59 -2.27
CA ALA A 111 15.14 -13.15 -2.04
C ALA A 111 14.35 -12.35 -1.01
N LEU A 112 14.97 -12.00 0.10
CA LEU A 112 14.34 -11.19 1.15
C LEU A 112 14.13 -9.74 0.69
N GLY A 113 15.17 -9.09 0.14
CA GLY A 113 15.09 -7.70 -0.31
C GLY A 113 14.06 -7.50 -1.42
N ILE A 114 14.10 -8.31 -2.49
CA ILE A 114 13.19 -8.21 -3.62
C ILE A 114 11.80 -8.76 -3.24
N GLY A 115 11.73 -9.86 -2.46
CA GLY A 115 10.46 -10.49 -2.10
C GLY A 115 9.56 -9.61 -1.23
N VAL A 116 10.11 -8.99 -0.20
CA VAL A 116 9.37 -8.03 0.63
C VAL A 116 8.98 -6.80 -0.18
N THR A 117 9.87 -6.32 -1.05
CA THR A 117 9.58 -5.25 -2.00
C THR A 117 8.37 -5.59 -2.89
N SER A 118 8.34 -6.81 -3.43
CA SER A 118 7.26 -7.28 -4.31
C SER A 118 5.94 -7.47 -3.55
N ALA A 119 5.99 -7.95 -2.30
CA ALA A 119 4.81 -8.08 -1.46
C ALA A 119 4.14 -6.72 -1.19
N ILE A 120 4.93 -5.68 -0.90
CA ILE A 120 4.39 -4.34 -0.67
C ILE A 120 3.91 -3.71 -1.97
N TYR A 121 4.64 -3.91 -3.07
CA TYR A 121 4.13 -3.49 -4.37
C TYR A 121 2.78 -4.15 -4.68
N SER A 122 2.57 -5.41 -4.30
CA SER A 122 1.27 -6.10 -4.46
C SER A 122 0.14 -5.39 -3.70
N VAL A 123 0.42 -4.89 -2.47
CA VAL A 123 -0.55 -4.07 -1.71
C VAL A 123 -0.82 -2.75 -2.43
N VAL A 124 0.24 -2.05 -2.85
CA VAL A 124 0.12 -0.78 -3.58
C VAL A 124 -0.59 -0.97 -4.93
N ASP A 125 -0.28 -2.05 -5.67
CA ASP A 125 -0.96 -2.37 -6.94
C ASP A 125 -2.45 -2.59 -6.72
N THR A 126 -2.82 -3.36 -5.69
CA THR A 126 -4.23 -3.66 -5.37
C THR A 126 -5.04 -2.40 -5.10
N TYR A 127 -4.52 -1.48 -4.28
CA TYR A 127 -5.29 -0.32 -3.82
C TYR A 127 -5.16 0.92 -4.71
N LEU A 128 -4.11 1.03 -5.53
CA LEU A 128 -3.88 2.23 -6.34
C LEU A 128 -3.91 1.99 -7.85
N PHE A 129 -3.40 0.84 -8.30
CA PHE A 129 -3.17 0.65 -9.74
C PHE A 129 -4.05 -0.41 -10.39
N ARG A 130 -4.53 -1.41 -9.62
CA ARG A 130 -5.33 -2.50 -10.17
C ARG A 130 -6.70 -1.95 -10.58
N PRO A 131 -7.11 -2.06 -11.85
CA PRO A 131 -8.46 -1.70 -12.27
C PRO A 131 -9.48 -2.60 -11.58
N LEU A 132 -10.70 -2.10 -11.38
CA LEU A 132 -11.81 -2.93 -10.91
C LEU A 132 -12.00 -4.10 -11.88
N PRO A 133 -12.01 -5.35 -11.38
CA PRO A 133 -12.08 -6.52 -12.26
C PRO A 133 -13.33 -6.52 -13.11
N GLY A 134 -13.19 -6.81 -14.40
CA GLY A 134 -14.30 -6.86 -15.35
C GLY A 134 -14.84 -5.48 -15.77
N VAL A 135 -14.51 -4.41 -15.08
CA VAL A 135 -15.03 -3.05 -15.34
C VAL A 135 -14.19 -2.33 -16.41
N ARG A 136 -14.84 -1.64 -17.32
CA ARG A 136 -14.18 -0.72 -18.27
C ARG A 136 -13.81 0.56 -17.52
N THR A 137 -12.57 0.65 -17.01
CA THR A 137 -12.16 1.75 -16.13
C THR A 137 -11.58 2.97 -16.84
N GLY A 138 -11.29 2.90 -18.14
CA GLY A 138 -10.52 3.95 -18.84
C GLY A 138 -11.16 5.34 -18.84
N ASP A 139 -12.48 5.40 -18.86
CA ASP A 139 -13.31 6.62 -18.88
C ASP A 139 -14.24 6.72 -17.66
N LEU A 140 -14.04 5.88 -16.66
CA LEU A 140 -14.82 5.89 -15.42
C LEU A 140 -14.34 7.03 -14.51
N ILE A 141 -15.30 7.82 -14.03
CA ILE A 141 -15.07 8.94 -13.12
C ILE A 141 -15.90 8.78 -11.85
N VAL A 142 -15.45 9.44 -10.79
CA VAL A 142 -16.16 9.55 -9.52
C VAL A 142 -16.39 11.01 -9.22
N LEU A 143 -17.60 11.34 -8.75
CA LEU A 143 -17.94 12.67 -8.27
C LEU A 143 -17.89 12.67 -6.75
N GLY A 144 -17.30 13.71 -6.19
CA GLY A 144 -17.29 13.97 -4.76
C GLY A 144 -17.55 15.44 -4.47
N ARG A 145 -17.99 15.75 -3.25
CA ARG A 145 -18.13 17.13 -2.77
C ARG A 145 -17.15 17.42 -1.65
N THR A 146 -16.78 18.67 -1.52
CA THR A 146 -16.08 19.22 -0.35
C THR A 146 -16.86 20.44 0.12
N ASP A 147 -16.96 20.59 1.42
CA ASP A 147 -17.60 21.73 2.07
C ASP A 147 -16.52 22.56 2.78
N ASN A 148 -16.83 23.80 3.13
CA ASN A 148 -15.89 24.65 3.86
C ASN A 148 -15.50 24.06 5.23
N ASP A 149 -16.40 23.29 5.83
CA ASP A 149 -16.22 22.69 7.16
C ASP A 149 -15.55 21.30 7.10
N VAL A 150 -15.61 20.63 5.95
CA VAL A 150 -15.04 19.30 5.74
C VAL A 150 -14.08 19.34 4.56
N SER A 151 -12.79 19.39 4.85
CA SER A 151 -11.74 19.47 3.83
C SER A 151 -11.52 18.17 3.04
N LEU A 152 -12.08 17.06 3.53
CA LEU A 152 -11.99 15.76 2.85
C LEU A 152 -13.16 15.59 1.87
N PRO A 153 -12.89 15.05 0.66
CA PRO A 153 -13.97 14.73 -0.27
C PRO A 153 -14.94 13.72 0.34
N HIS A 154 -16.24 13.94 0.18
CA HIS A 154 -17.28 13.03 0.67
C HIS A 154 -18.42 12.87 -0.35
N GLN A 155 -19.42 12.09 0.01
CA GLN A 155 -20.55 11.73 -0.87
C GLN A 155 -21.42 12.94 -1.23
N LEU A 156 -22.24 12.79 -2.27
CA LEU A 156 -23.25 13.76 -2.68
C LEU A 156 -24.60 13.44 -2.02
N SER A 157 -25.50 14.42 -2.00
CA SER A 157 -26.93 14.14 -1.75
C SER A 157 -27.59 13.54 -3.01
N TYR A 158 -28.67 12.78 -2.83
CA TYR A 158 -29.41 12.23 -3.95
C TYR A 158 -30.04 13.31 -4.86
N PRO A 159 -30.60 14.42 -4.33
CA PRO A 159 -31.05 15.53 -5.18
C PRO A 159 -29.90 16.19 -5.97
N ASP A 160 -28.69 16.36 -5.39
CA ASP A 160 -27.55 16.86 -6.14
C ASP A 160 -27.12 15.89 -7.25
N PHE A 161 -27.13 14.59 -6.96
CA PHE A 161 -26.87 13.57 -7.97
C PHE A 161 -27.86 13.68 -9.15
N ARG A 162 -29.16 13.84 -8.89
CA ARG A 162 -30.18 14.02 -9.95
C ARG A 162 -29.90 15.25 -10.80
N ASP A 163 -29.49 16.35 -10.15
CA ASP A 163 -29.14 17.57 -10.85
C ASP A 163 -27.93 17.41 -11.78
N TYR A 164 -26.88 16.70 -11.32
CA TYR A 164 -25.72 16.38 -12.18
C TYR A 164 -26.06 15.35 -13.26
N ARG A 165 -26.89 14.33 -12.95
CA ARG A 165 -27.35 13.31 -13.92
C ARG A 165 -28.11 13.91 -15.09
N SER A 166 -28.82 15.03 -14.88
CA SER A 166 -29.56 15.74 -15.93
C SER A 166 -28.64 16.41 -16.95
N ASP A 167 -27.37 16.63 -16.66
CA ASP A 167 -26.41 17.26 -17.56
C ASP A 167 -25.84 16.27 -18.58
N THR A 168 -26.64 15.94 -19.58
CA THR A 168 -26.30 15.01 -20.66
C THR A 168 -25.25 15.54 -21.63
N ALA A 169 -24.89 16.83 -21.55
CA ALA A 169 -23.81 17.40 -22.36
C ALA A 169 -22.43 16.93 -21.87
N ILE A 170 -22.27 16.68 -20.57
CA ILE A 170 -21.03 16.30 -19.92
C ILE A 170 -20.95 14.79 -19.74
N PHE A 171 -22.00 14.19 -19.21
CA PHE A 171 -22.05 12.79 -18.82
C PHE A 171 -22.80 11.93 -19.83
N ALA A 172 -22.18 10.84 -20.24
CA ALA A 172 -22.88 9.77 -20.98
C ALA A 172 -23.84 9.03 -20.03
N SER A 173 -23.42 8.79 -18.81
CA SER A 173 -24.25 8.19 -17.76
C SER A 173 -23.62 8.43 -16.38
N LEU A 174 -24.46 8.64 -15.37
CA LEU A 174 -24.10 8.68 -13.96
C LEU A 174 -24.95 7.67 -13.20
N ALA A 175 -24.32 6.95 -12.28
CA ALA A 175 -24.95 6.06 -11.31
C ALA A 175 -24.58 6.51 -9.90
N ALA A 176 -25.49 6.25 -8.96
CA ALA A 176 -25.26 6.50 -7.54
C ALA A 176 -25.53 5.24 -6.75
N HIS A 177 -24.83 5.08 -5.63
CA HIS A 177 -25.06 4.00 -4.69
C HIS A 177 -24.76 4.44 -3.27
N THR A 178 -25.33 3.69 -2.33
CA THR A 178 -24.99 3.78 -0.90
C THR A 178 -24.89 2.38 -0.32
N GLU A 179 -23.93 2.19 0.56
CA GLU A 179 -23.73 0.90 1.24
C GLU A 179 -24.76 0.74 2.36
N ARG A 180 -25.40 -0.42 2.41
CA ARG A 180 -26.42 -0.77 3.39
C ARG A 180 -26.19 -2.17 3.96
N ILE A 181 -26.73 -2.38 5.13
CA ILE A 181 -26.82 -3.69 5.74
C ILE A 181 -28.24 -4.15 5.62
N ALA A 182 -28.44 -5.37 5.15
CA ALA A 182 -29.72 -6.02 5.00
C ALA A 182 -29.75 -7.36 5.76
N GLU A 183 -30.92 -7.87 6.00
CA GLU A 183 -31.15 -9.15 6.65
C GLU A 183 -31.77 -10.12 5.64
N LEU A 184 -31.10 -11.23 5.34
CA LEU A 184 -31.61 -12.33 4.55
C LEU A 184 -32.26 -13.37 5.47
N ASN A 185 -33.56 -13.59 5.32
CA ASN A 185 -34.26 -14.63 6.06
C ASN A 185 -34.07 -15.98 5.36
N THR A 186 -33.36 -16.89 6.01
CA THR A 186 -33.15 -18.28 5.55
C THR A 186 -33.86 -19.25 6.49
N GLU A 187 -34.00 -20.51 6.05
CA GLU A 187 -34.53 -21.60 6.91
C GLU A 187 -33.64 -21.81 8.18
N ARG A 188 -32.40 -21.42 8.12
CA ARG A 188 -31.41 -21.53 9.23
C ARG A 188 -31.43 -20.36 10.18
N GLY A 189 -32.20 -19.30 9.88
CA GLY A 189 -32.28 -18.06 10.65
C GLY A 189 -32.03 -16.84 9.79
N THR A 190 -31.88 -15.71 10.45
CA THR A 190 -31.59 -14.43 9.78
C THR A 190 -30.08 -14.27 9.60
N GLU A 191 -29.65 -14.08 8.37
CA GLU A 191 -28.26 -13.82 7.98
C GLU A 191 -28.09 -12.39 7.52
N ARG A 192 -26.97 -11.78 7.83
CA ARG A 192 -26.67 -10.38 7.49
C ARG A 192 -26.01 -10.31 6.13
N LEU A 193 -26.51 -9.40 5.27
CA LEU A 193 -25.96 -9.09 3.97
C LEU A 193 -25.41 -7.67 3.94
N PHE A 194 -24.26 -7.50 3.29
CA PHE A 194 -23.72 -6.19 2.94
C PHE A 194 -24.04 -5.90 1.48
N ILE A 195 -24.89 -4.94 1.23
CA ILE A 195 -25.38 -4.66 -0.12
C ILE A 195 -25.21 -3.20 -0.50
N ASP A 196 -25.04 -2.95 -1.79
CA ASP A 196 -25.16 -1.62 -2.37
C ASP A 196 -26.62 -1.36 -2.72
N GLU A 197 -27.18 -0.26 -2.26
CA GLU A 197 -28.43 0.31 -2.75
C GLU A 197 -28.09 1.28 -3.88
N GLY A 198 -28.33 0.88 -5.14
CA GLY A 198 -27.86 1.57 -6.32
C GLY A 198 -28.95 1.92 -7.35
N THR A 199 -28.70 2.90 -8.21
CA THR A 199 -29.59 3.26 -9.30
C THR A 199 -29.68 2.13 -10.33
N ALA A 200 -30.79 2.02 -11.08
CA ALA A 200 -31.04 0.95 -12.05
C ALA A 200 -29.94 0.82 -13.14
N ASN A 201 -29.23 1.90 -13.42
CA ASN A 201 -28.12 1.89 -14.38
C ASN A 201 -26.75 1.52 -13.79
N TYR A 202 -26.69 1.08 -12.53
CA TYR A 202 -25.44 0.73 -11.82
C TYR A 202 -24.53 -0.18 -12.66
N PHE A 203 -25.01 -1.34 -13.06
CA PHE A 203 -24.22 -2.32 -13.81
C PHE A 203 -23.94 -1.89 -15.26
N SER A 204 -24.88 -1.18 -15.90
CA SER A 204 -24.69 -0.69 -17.26
C SER A 204 -23.61 0.37 -17.35
N VAL A 205 -23.48 1.24 -16.34
CA VAL A 205 -22.39 2.22 -16.23
C VAL A 205 -21.05 1.51 -16.03
N LEU A 206 -21.00 0.45 -15.23
CA LEU A 206 -19.80 -0.36 -15.06
C LEU A 206 -19.45 -1.16 -16.33
N GLY A 207 -20.43 -1.47 -17.16
CA GLY A 207 -20.25 -2.28 -18.37
C GLY A 207 -20.07 -3.77 -18.05
N LEU A 208 -20.69 -4.24 -16.97
CA LEU A 208 -20.58 -5.60 -16.47
C LEU A 208 -21.83 -6.43 -16.85
N PRO A 209 -21.68 -7.47 -17.68
CA PRO A 209 -22.73 -8.45 -17.90
C PRO A 209 -22.85 -9.39 -16.69
N PRO A 210 -24.06 -9.87 -16.37
CA PRO A 210 -24.24 -10.91 -15.35
C PRO A 210 -23.70 -12.26 -15.83
N LEU A 211 -23.33 -13.13 -14.88
CA LEU A 211 -22.99 -14.54 -15.13
C LEU A 211 -24.25 -15.37 -15.38
N LEU A 212 -25.30 -15.14 -14.57
CA LEU A 212 -26.59 -15.79 -14.65
C LEU A 212 -27.71 -14.75 -14.59
N GLY A 213 -28.80 -14.99 -15.32
CA GLY A 213 -29.96 -14.11 -15.29
C GLY A 213 -29.74 -12.76 -15.98
N ARG A 214 -30.22 -11.70 -15.37
CA ARG A 214 -30.10 -10.32 -15.86
C ARG A 214 -29.74 -9.32 -14.74
N THR A 215 -29.28 -8.14 -15.13
CA THR A 215 -29.16 -6.97 -14.24
C THR A 215 -30.44 -6.13 -14.28
N PHE A 216 -30.44 -4.99 -13.58
CA PHE A 216 -31.56 -4.07 -13.54
C PHE A 216 -31.90 -3.51 -14.92
N ALA A 217 -33.20 -3.39 -15.19
CA ALA A 217 -33.71 -2.71 -16.35
C ALA A 217 -33.97 -1.22 -16.05
N ARG A 218 -34.08 -0.42 -17.09
CA ARG A 218 -34.42 1.00 -16.95
C ARG A 218 -35.81 1.14 -16.32
N GLY A 219 -35.92 1.97 -15.28
CA GLY A 219 -37.15 2.25 -14.56
C GLY A 219 -37.41 1.32 -13.38
N GLU A 220 -36.57 0.31 -13.13
CA GLU A 220 -36.69 -0.52 -11.92
C GLU A 220 -36.31 0.24 -10.63
N ASP A 221 -35.75 1.45 -10.73
CA ASP A 221 -35.53 2.39 -9.63
C ASP A 221 -36.69 3.41 -9.46
N ASP A 222 -37.73 3.32 -10.29
CA ASP A 222 -38.89 4.17 -10.20
C ASP A 222 -39.87 3.66 -9.13
N GLY A 223 -40.39 4.59 -8.35
CA GLY A 223 -41.34 4.29 -7.27
C GLY A 223 -40.68 3.66 -6.02
N VAL A 224 -41.46 3.56 -4.94
CA VAL A 224 -41.03 2.99 -3.68
C VAL A 224 -41.63 1.59 -3.55
N LEU A 225 -40.79 0.58 -3.31
CA LEU A 225 -41.18 -0.84 -3.22
C LEU A 225 -41.95 -1.35 -4.46
N ALA A 226 -41.79 -0.68 -5.61
CA ALA A 226 -42.51 -1.04 -6.82
C ALA A 226 -41.92 -2.31 -7.51
N HIS A 227 -40.60 -2.45 -7.44
CA HIS A 227 -39.84 -3.51 -8.11
C HIS A 227 -38.75 -4.10 -7.21
N PRO A 228 -39.08 -4.65 -6.02
CA PRO A 228 -38.05 -5.19 -5.12
C PRO A 228 -37.24 -6.29 -5.79
N SER A 229 -35.98 -5.99 -6.07
CA SER A 229 -35.11 -6.91 -6.80
C SER A 229 -33.66 -6.80 -6.35
N ILE A 230 -32.93 -7.91 -6.45
CA ILE A 230 -31.51 -8.01 -6.09
C ILE A 230 -30.72 -8.74 -7.18
N VAL A 231 -29.49 -8.32 -7.37
CA VAL A 231 -28.45 -9.01 -8.13
C VAL A 231 -27.34 -9.39 -7.16
N LEU A 232 -27.10 -10.70 -6.99
CA LEU A 232 -26.09 -11.19 -6.04
C LEU A 232 -24.69 -11.17 -6.64
N THR A 233 -23.69 -11.07 -5.79
CA THR A 233 -22.30 -11.39 -6.15
C THR A 233 -22.14 -12.92 -6.24
N TYR A 234 -21.13 -13.38 -6.96
CA TYR A 234 -20.80 -14.80 -7.06
C TYR A 234 -20.56 -15.43 -5.69
N LYS A 235 -19.84 -14.72 -4.83
CA LYS A 235 -19.51 -15.17 -3.46
C LYS A 235 -20.77 -15.39 -2.61
N ALA A 236 -21.69 -14.43 -2.61
CA ALA A 236 -22.95 -14.54 -1.86
C ALA A 236 -23.83 -15.66 -2.40
N TRP A 237 -23.91 -15.82 -3.72
CA TRP A 237 -24.62 -16.92 -4.35
C TRP A 237 -24.06 -18.28 -3.94
N GLN A 238 -22.75 -18.45 -3.90
CA GLN A 238 -22.13 -19.69 -3.40
C GLN A 238 -22.37 -19.90 -1.89
N ALA A 239 -22.24 -18.85 -1.08
CA ALA A 239 -22.34 -18.95 0.37
C ALA A 239 -23.77 -19.26 0.86
N HIS A 240 -24.78 -18.57 0.31
CA HIS A 240 -26.15 -18.65 0.80
C HIS A 240 -27.02 -19.62 -0.01
N PHE A 241 -26.67 -19.90 -1.25
CA PHE A 241 -27.47 -20.75 -2.18
C PHE A 241 -26.68 -21.92 -2.76
N ALA A 242 -25.47 -22.20 -2.26
CA ALA A 242 -24.62 -23.33 -2.68
C ALA A 242 -24.40 -23.44 -4.20
N GLY A 243 -24.51 -22.33 -4.93
CA GLY A 243 -24.31 -22.30 -6.38
C GLY A 243 -25.52 -22.83 -7.17
N ASP A 244 -26.71 -22.92 -6.60
CA ASP A 244 -27.93 -23.34 -7.31
C ASP A 244 -28.32 -22.30 -8.38
N SER A 245 -28.19 -22.66 -9.65
CA SER A 245 -28.61 -21.81 -10.78
C SER A 245 -30.10 -21.57 -10.86
N GLY A 246 -30.92 -22.48 -10.29
CA GLY A 246 -32.37 -22.37 -10.25
C GLY A 246 -32.90 -21.31 -9.29
N VAL A 247 -32.00 -20.61 -8.55
CA VAL A 247 -32.41 -19.52 -7.64
C VAL A 247 -32.77 -18.24 -8.38
N VAL A 248 -32.29 -18.05 -9.62
CA VAL A 248 -32.63 -16.87 -10.46
C VAL A 248 -34.11 -16.87 -10.79
N GLY A 249 -34.79 -15.76 -10.53
CA GLY A 249 -36.23 -15.60 -10.65
C GLY A 249 -37.04 -15.99 -9.41
N ARG A 250 -36.41 -16.59 -8.39
CA ARG A 250 -37.10 -16.88 -7.11
C ARG A 250 -37.24 -15.60 -6.28
N VAL A 251 -38.27 -15.60 -5.45
CA VAL A 251 -38.49 -14.56 -4.45
C VAL A 251 -37.87 -15.01 -3.14
N ILE A 252 -36.96 -14.19 -2.65
CA ILE A 252 -36.30 -14.34 -1.33
C ILE A 252 -36.79 -13.24 -0.40
N ARG A 253 -36.56 -13.36 0.90
CA ARG A 253 -36.99 -12.32 1.85
C ARG A 253 -35.78 -11.57 2.39
N ILE A 254 -35.77 -10.27 2.10
CA ILE A 254 -34.74 -9.34 2.59
C ILE A 254 -35.44 -8.25 3.41
N ASN A 255 -35.05 -8.04 4.66
CA ASN A 255 -35.70 -7.13 5.60
C ASN A 255 -37.21 -7.39 5.69
N ASP A 256 -37.63 -8.66 5.65
CA ASP A 256 -39.03 -9.12 5.58
C ASP A 256 -39.81 -8.76 4.30
N HIS A 257 -39.19 -8.03 3.36
CA HIS A 257 -39.79 -7.75 2.06
C HIS A 257 -39.53 -8.89 1.06
N PRO A 258 -40.51 -9.27 0.23
CA PRO A 258 -40.26 -10.19 -0.87
C PRO A 258 -39.45 -9.49 -1.95
N VAL A 259 -38.30 -10.07 -2.29
CA VAL A 259 -37.33 -9.51 -3.25
C VAL A 259 -37.02 -10.55 -4.31
N THR A 260 -37.15 -10.21 -5.59
CA THR A 260 -36.88 -11.10 -6.70
C THR A 260 -35.36 -11.13 -7.00
N LEU A 261 -34.77 -12.32 -7.03
CA LEU A 261 -33.37 -12.49 -7.43
C LEU A 261 -33.28 -12.46 -8.96
N LEU A 262 -32.71 -11.38 -9.53
CA LEU A 262 -32.64 -11.16 -10.97
C LEU A 262 -31.47 -11.88 -11.64
N GLY A 263 -30.35 -11.98 -10.94
CA GLY A 263 -29.13 -12.54 -11.54
C GLY A 263 -27.97 -12.63 -10.56
N VAL A 264 -26.88 -13.18 -11.07
CA VAL A 264 -25.62 -13.36 -10.35
C VAL A 264 -24.49 -12.73 -11.17
N MET A 265 -23.63 -11.98 -10.52
CA MET A 265 -22.47 -11.33 -11.14
C MET A 265 -21.29 -12.31 -11.29
N PRO A 266 -20.32 -12.01 -12.19
CA PRO A 266 -19.10 -12.81 -12.35
C PRO A 266 -18.27 -12.91 -11.07
N PRO A 267 -17.41 -13.97 -10.93
CA PRO A 267 -16.61 -14.21 -9.72
C PRO A 267 -15.72 -13.05 -9.28
N ASP A 268 -15.28 -12.23 -10.23
CA ASP A 268 -14.37 -11.12 -9.98
C ASP A 268 -15.07 -9.84 -9.52
N PHE A 269 -16.41 -9.78 -9.55
CA PHE A 269 -17.15 -8.61 -9.09
C PHE A 269 -17.41 -8.68 -7.58
N HIS A 270 -16.97 -7.65 -6.86
CA HIS A 270 -17.05 -7.54 -5.41
C HIS A 270 -17.67 -6.22 -4.93
N GLY A 271 -18.17 -5.40 -5.85
CA GLY A 271 -18.62 -4.03 -5.62
C GLY A 271 -17.68 -2.99 -6.23
N VAL A 272 -18.02 -1.73 -6.09
CA VAL A 272 -17.19 -0.59 -6.55
C VAL A 272 -16.22 -0.09 -5.49
N THR A 273 -16.44 -0.45 -4.23
CA THR A 273 -15.53 -0.12 -3.12
C THR A 273 -14.43 -1.17 -3.01
N SER A 274 -13.17 -0.75 -3.01
CA SER A 274 -12.03 -1.70 -3.07
C SER A 274 -11.76 -2.45 -1.76
N ILE A 275 -12.35 -2.05 -0.65
CA ILE A 275 -12.03 -2.55 0.71
C ILE A 275 -13.08 -3.51 1.23
N VAL A 276 -14.35 -3.33 0.85
CA VAL A 276 -15.49 -4.10 1.38
C VAL A 276 -16.06 -4.97 0.27
N ASP A 277 -16.22 -6.27 0.54
CA ASP A 277 -16.98 -7.17 -0.33
C ASP A 277 -18.47 -6.96 -0.09
N ILE A 278 -19.22 -6.68 -1.12
CA ILE A 278 -20.68 -6.68 -1.02
C ILE A 278 -21.24 -8.07 -1.35
N ASP A 279 -22.42 -8.39 -0.83
CA ASP A 279 -23.14 -9.62 -1.13
C ASP A 279 -24.08 -9.47 -2.33
N GLY A 280 -24.51 -8.24 -2.62
CA GLY A 280 -25.35 -7.95 -3.78
C GLY A 280 -25.62 -6.47 -3.96
N VAL A 281 -26.38 -6.17 -5.00
CA VAL A 281 -26.87 -4.83 -5.29
C VAL A 281 -28.39 -4.88 -5.40
N VAL A 282 -29.07 -3.92 -4.75
CA VAL A 282 -30.52 -3.72 -4.87
C VAL A 282 -30.81 -2.37 -5.51
N CYS A 283 -31.95 -2.24 -6.16
CA CYS A 283 -32.37 -0.94 -6.67
C CYS A 283 -32.71 0.04 -5.54
N ILE A 284 -32.37 1.28 -5.75
CA ILE A 284 -32.67 2.38 -4.81
C ILE A 284 -34.18 2.47 -4.55
N ASN A 285 -34.57 2.75 -3.30
CA ASN A 285 -35.95 2.87 -2.83
C ASN A 285 -36.77 1.56 -2.87
N GLN A 286 -36.16 0.41 -3.13
CA GLN A 286 -36.91 -0.84 -3.32
C GLN A 286 -36.95 -1.73 -2.07
N ILE A 287 -36.11 -1.47 -1.05
CA ILE A 287 -36.09 -2.29 0.16
C ILE A 287 -36.19 -1.45 1.44
N TRP A 288 -35.81 -0.18 1.41
CA TRP A 288 -35.85 0.74 2.56
C TRP A 288 -36.77 1.91 2.31
N PRO A 289 -38.10 1.78 2.55
CA PRO A 289 -39.03 2.87 2.36
C PRO A 289 -38.78 4.08 3.26
N ALA A 290 -38.23 3.88 4.45
CA ALA A 290 -37.85 4.96 5.35
C ALA A 290 -36.67 5.83 4.84
N SER A 291 -35.84 5.30 3.92
CA SER A 291 -34.73 6.06 3.34
C SER A 291 -35.20 7.09 2.31
N VAL A 292 -36.43 7.01 1.83
CA VAL A 292 -36.97 7.95 0.82
C VAL A 292 -36.99 9.38 1.33
N THR A 293 -37.35 9.60 2.59
CA THR A 293 -37.34 10.93 3.20
C THR A 293 -35.94 11.48 3.32
N ASP A 294 -34.95 10.62 3.65
CA ASP A 294 -33.53 10.99 3.68
C ASP A 294 -32.97 11.22 2.28
N MET A 295 -33.44 10.47 1.29
CA MET A 295 -33.04 10.60 -0.11
C MET A 295 -33.50 11.92 -0.74
N GLU A 296 -34.69 12.41 -0.40
CA GLU A 296 -35.16 13.73 -0.87
C GLU A 296 -34.54 14.90 -0.10
N ASN A 297 -33.83 14.61 0.98
CA ASN A 297 -33.14 15.62 1.77
C ASN A 297 -31.79 16.00 1.13
N ARG A 298 -31.72 17.20 0.54
CA ARG A 298 -30.48 17.72 -0.07
C ARG A 298 -29.33 17.92 0.94
N ALA A 299 -29.61 18.03 2.21
CA ALA A 299 -28.59 18.11 3.25
C ALA A 299 -27.96 16.74 3.59
N SER A 300 -28.61 15.64 3.21
CA SER A 300 -28.14 14.27 3.47
C SER A 300 -27.19 13.78 2.37
N SER A 301 -25.88 13.84 2.61
CA SER A 301 -24.84 13.45 1.65
C SER A 301 -24.40 12.00 1.85
N VAL A 302 -25.17 11.07 1.30
CA VAL A 302 -24.98 9.63 1.48
C VAL A 302 -24.67 8.86 0.18
N MET A 303 -24.71 9.56 -0.98
CA MET A 303 -24.55 8.92 -2.28
C MET A 303 -23.12 8.97 -2.81
N SER A 304 -22.51 7.83 -2.99
CA SER A 304 -21.32 7.66 -3.81
C SER A 304 -21.71 7.66 -5.27
N VAL A 305 -21.11 8.54 -6.06
CA VAL A 305 -21.50 8.77 -7.47
C VAL A 305 -20.34 8.44 -8.40
N PHE A 306 -20.61 7.56 -9.35
CA PHE A 306 -19.67 7.22 -10.41
C PHE A 306 -20.34 7.29 -11.78
N GLY A 307 -19.56 7.44 -12.84
CA GLY A 307 -20.14 7.57 -14.17
C GLY A 307 -19.12 7.62 -15.30
N ARG A 308 -19.62 7.90 -16.49
CA ARG A 308 -18.80 8.02 -17.70
C ARG A 308 -18.97 9.38 -18.34
N LEU A 309 -17.89 9.97 -18.75
CA LEU A 309 -17.92 11.18 -19.55
C LEU A 309 -18.43 10.87 -20.96
N ARG A 310 -19.09 11.84 -21.58
CA ARG A 310 -19.48 11.75 -22.98
C ARG A 310 -18.27 11.70 -23.88
N THR A 311 -18.33 10.90 -24.95
CA THR A 311 -17.27 10.79 -25.94
C THR A 311 -16.90 12.18 -26.49
N GLY A 312 -15.61 12.53 -26.41
CA GLY A 312 -15.08 13.83 -26.82
C GLY A 312 -15.03 14.90 -25.72
N VAL A 313 -15.60 14.66 -24.54
CA VAL A 313 -15.48 15.57 -23.39
C VAL A 313 -14.18 15.27 -22.64
N SER A 314 -13.30 16.27 -22.53
CA SER A 314 -12.08 16.13 -21.74
C SER A 314 -12.36 16.24 -20.24
N LEU A 315 -11.50 15.63 -19.41
CA LEU A 315 -11.61 15.75 -17.95
C LEU A 315 -11.51 17.21 -17.48
N GLY A 316 -10.72 18.04 -18.17
CA GLY A 316 -10.61 19.49 -17.89
C GLY A 316 -11.93 20.22 -18.13
N SER A 317 -12.55 19.99 -19.29
CA SER A 317 -13.86 20.58 -19.63
C SER A 317 -14.95 20.12 -18.67
N ALA A 318 -14.93 18.83 -18.30
CA ALA A 318 -15.89 18.28 -17.34
C ALA A 318 -15.75 18.93 -15.94
N ARG A 319 -14.52 19.14 -15.47
CA ARG A 319 -14.27 19.83 -14.19
C ARG A 319 -14.83 21.25 -14.17
N GLU A 320 -14.60 22.00 -15.25
CA GLU A 320 -15.14 23.36 -15.34
C GLU A 320 -16.67 23.38 -15.40
N ALA A 321 -17.26 22.48 -16.16
CA ALA A 321 -18.72 22.39 -16.28
C ALA A 321 -19.35 22.00 -14.92
N VAL A 322 -18.78 21.03 -14.19
CA VAL A 322 -19.25 20.67 -12.85
C VAL A 322 -19.06 21.83 -11.87
N ARG A 323 -17.97 22.60 -11.97
CA ARG A 323 -17.77 23.80 -11.16
C ARG A 323 -18.86 24.83 -11.42
N VAL A 324 -19.18 25.08 -12.68
CA VAL A 324 -20.26 25.98 -13.07
C VAL A 324 -21.62 25.50 -12.54
N ARG A 325 -21.89 24.18 -12.66
CA ARG A 325 -23.10 23.56 -12.14
C ARG A 325 -23.18 23.69 -10.61
N ALA A 326 -22.09 23.46 -9.90
CA ALA A 326 -22.03 23.65 -8.44
C ALA A 326 -22.41 25.11 -8.04
N LEU A 327 -21.91 26.12 -8.76
CA LEU A 327 -22.28 27.50 -8.51
C LEU A 327 -23.78 27.81 -8.83
N GLN A 328 -24.36 27.13 -9.81
CA GLN A 328 -25.80 27.21 -10.08
C GLN A 328 -26.62 26.59 -8.94
N LEU A 329 -26.20 25.42 -8.46
CA LEU A 329 -26.83 24.76 -7.32
C LEU A 329 -26.70 25.58 -6.03
N GLU A 330 -25.56 26.22 -5.82
CA GLU A 330 -25.36 27.16 -4.70
C GLU A 330 -26.36 28.31 -4.74
N ARG A 331 -26.61 28.87 -5.92
CA ARG A 331 -27.60 29.96 -6.10
C ARG A 331 -29.04 29.47 -5.94
N ALA A 332 -29.35 28.29 -6.46
CA ALA A 332 -30.70 27.71 -6.40
C ALA A 332 -31.04 27.19 -4.99
N TYR A 333 -30.06 26.67 -4.29
CA TYR A 333 -30.21 26.03 -2.97
C TYR A 333 -29.20 26.56 -1.94
N PRO A 334 -29.25 27.89 -1.64
CA PRO A 334 -28.24 28.50 -0.79
C PRO A 334 -28.21 27.95 0.66
N THR A 335 -29.28 27.30 1.10
CA THR A 335 -29.39 26.70 2.44
C THR A 335 -28.61 25.39 2.58
N THR A 336 -28.34 24.67 1.48
CA THR A 336 -27.70 23.35 1.51
C THR A 336 -26.39 23.29 0.73
N ASN A 337 -26.24 24.16 -0.27
CA ASN A 337 -25.14 24.12 -1.22
C ASN A 337 -24.18 25.32 -1.16
N ARG A 338 -24.33 26.22 -0.19
CA ARG A 338 -23.42 27.36 -0.06
C ARG A 338 -22.01 26.89 0.31
N GLY A 339 -21.00 27.29 -0.47
CA GLY A 339 -19.62 26.90 -0.26
C GLY A 339 -19.31 25.45 -0.63
N VAL A 340 -20.28 24.69 -1.12
CA VAL A 340 -20.09 23.33 -1.62
C VAL A 340 -19.35 23.37 -2.95
N ARG A 341 -18.25 22.62 -3.04
CA ARG A 341 -17.49 22.43 -4.28
C ARG A 341 -17.58 20.98 -4.70
N THR A 342 -17.99 20.76 -5.95
CA THR A 342 -18.03 19.40 -6.50
C THR A 342 -16.80 19.16 -7.36
N MET A 343 -16.17 18.02 -7.18
CA MET A 343 -14.97 17.58 -7.89
C MET A 343 -15.24 16.35 -8.73
N ILE A 344 -14.54 16.25 -9.86
CA ILE A 344 -14.47 15.02 -10.66
C ILE A 344 -13.04 14.47 -10.60
N VAL A 345 -12.92 13.21 -10.27
CA VAL A 345 -11.67 12.48 -10.30
C VAL A 345 -11.83 11.20 -11.14
N PRO A 346 -10.83 10.81 -11.94
CA PRO A 346 -10.83 9.47 -12.51
C PRO A 346 -10.93 8.42 -11.41
N GLU A 347 -11.71 7.35 -11.64
CA GLU A 347 -11.98 6.31 -10.65
C GLU A 347 -10.69 5.79 -10.00
N ARG A 348 -9.63 5.56 -10.76
CA ARG A 348 -8.32 5.11 -10.25
C ARG A 348 -7.72 5.99 -9.16
N TYR A 349 -8.08 7.27 -9.09
CA TYR A 349 -7.60 8.20 -8.07
C TYR A 349 -8.57 8.39 -6.91
N SER A 350 -9.74 7.76 -6.94
CA SER A 350 -10.70 7.76 -5.83
C SER A 350 -10.52 6.58 -4.87
N ARG A 351 -9.53 5.71 -5.14
CA ARG A 351 -9.30 4.48 -4.36
C ARG A 351 -8.47 4.73 -3.11
N PRO A 352 -8.66 3.92 -2.07
CA PRO A 352 -9.65 2.82 -1.92
C PRO A 352 -11.07 3.35 -1.67
N SER A 353 -11.21 4.56 -1.22
CA SER A 353 -12.46 5.31 -1.11
C SER A 353 -12.17 6.80 -1.27
N LEU A 354 -13.15 7.57 -1.72
CA LEU A 354 -12.98 8.99 -2.02
C LEU A 354 -12.44 9.83 -0.84
N PRO A 355 -12.94 9.67 0.41
CA PRO A 355 -12.48 10.47 1.54
C PRO A 355 -10.98 10.33 1.86
N ILE A 356 -10.39 9.16 1.61
CA ILE A 356 -8.97 8.89 1.92
C ILE A 356 -8.07 8.88 0.67
N SER A 357 -8.63 9.16 -0.50
CA SER A 357 -7.90 9.14 -1.78
C SER A 357 -6.71 10.10 -1.84
N ASN A 358 -6.77 11.21 -1.11
CA ASN A 358 -5.68 12.19 -1.05
C ASN A 358 -4.49 11.73 -0.19
N VAL A 359 -4.75 10.91 0.84
CA VAL A 359 -3.72 10.42 1.78
C VAL A 359 -3.05 9.15 1.27
N THR A 360 -3.80 8.31 0.57
CA THR A 360 -3.33 7.00 0.10
C THR A 360 -2.10 7.06 -0.81
N PRO A 361 -1.98 7.99 -1.79
CA PRO A 361 -0.77 8.11 -2.61
C PRO A 361 0.46 8.51 -1.80
N ALA A 362 0.31 9.39 -0.80
CA ALA A 362 1.41 9.79 0.07
C ALA A 362 1.91 8.61 0.92
N LEU A 363 1.00 7.84 1.51
CA LEU A 363 1.33 6.62 2.24
C LEU A 363 2.04 5.60 1.34
N ALA A 364 1.50 5.36 0.13
CA ALA A 364 2.13 4.47 -0.84
C ALA A 364 3.54 4.94 -1.23
N ALA A 365 3.74 6.24 -1.45
CA ALA A 365 5.05 6.80 -1.75
C ALA A 365 6.05 6.60 -0.61
N ILE A 366 5.62 6.76 0.64
CA ILE A 366 6.45 6.50 1.83
C ILE A 366 6.85 5.02 1.89
N PHE A 367 5.88 4.10 1.75
CA PHE A 367 6.17 2.67 1.78
C PHE A 367 7.07 2.23 0.61
N MET A 368 6.82 2.75 -0.60
CA MET A 368 7.67 2.46 -1.76
C MET A 368 9.08 3.04 -1.61
N SER A 369 9.23 4.20 -0.98
CA SER A 369 10.54 4.78 -0.65
C SER A 369 11.30 3.92 0.35
N LEU A 370 10.62 3.47 1.41
CA LEU A 370 11.19 2.59 2.42
C LEU A 370 11.67 1.26 1.81
N VAL A 371 10.84 0.70 0.94
CA VAL A 371 11.15 -0.49 0.14
C VAL A 371 12.37 -0.29 -0.75
N ALA A 372 12.45 0.84 -1.46
CA ALA A 372 13.59 1.18 -2.30
C ALA A 372 14.89 1.30 -1.48
N LEU A 373 14.83 1.86 -0.28
CA LEU A 373 15.95 1.91 0.65
C LEU A 373 16.42 0.52 1.07
N VAL A 374 15.50 -0.39 1.40
CA VAL A 374 15.85 -1.78 1.76
C VAL A 374 16.48 -2.52 0.58
N LEU A 375 15.94 -2.34 -0.63
CA LEU A 375 16.52 -2.94 -1.85
C LEU A 375 17.92 -2.38 -2.12
N LEU A 376 18.13 -1.08 -1.91
CA LEU A 376 19.44 -0.45 -2.06
C LEU A 376 20.45 -1.04 -1.05
N VAL A 377 20.05 -1.27 0.19
CA VAL A 377 20.87 -1.95 1.21
C VAL A 377 21.19 -3.37 0.77
N ALA A 378 20.22 -4.12 0.25
CA ALA A 378 20.46 -5.49 -0.27
C ALA A 378 21.47 -5.47 -1.45
N CYS A 379 21.33 -4.54 -2.39
CA CYS A 379 22.27 -4.37 -3.50
C CYS A 379 23.69 -4.00 -3.03
N ALA A 380 23.81 -3.10 -2.05
CA ALA A 380 25.10 -2.70 -1.47
C ALA A 380 25.77 -3.88 -0.74
N ASN A 381 24.99 -4.72 -0.05
CA ASN A 381 25.48 -5.95 0.58
C ASN A 381 26.08 -6.91 -0.44
N VAL A 382 25.32 -7.20 -1.49
CA VAL A 382 25.77 -8.11 -2.55
C VAL A 382 26.99 -7.55 -3.26
N ALA A 383 26.99 -6.24 -3.60
CA ALA A 383 28.14 -5.57 -4.18
C ALA A 383 29.39 -5.70 -3.31
N SER A 384 29.26 -5.51 -2.00
CA SER A 384 30.36 -5.64 -1.02
C SER A 384 30.90 -7.06 -0.94
N LEU A 385 30.02 -8.09 -0.96
CA LEU A 385 30.41 -9.51 -0.97
C LEU A 385 31.11 -9.90 -2.28
N LEU A 386 30.63 -9.42 -3.42
CA LEU A 386 31.23 -9.68 -4.73
C LEU A 386 32.58 -8.97 -4.89
N LEU A 387 32.71 -7.74 -4.41
CA LEU A 387 33.99 -7.04 -4.35
C LEU A 387 35.01 -7.82 -3.50
N ALA A 388 34.59 -8.38 -2.38
CA ALA A 388 35.44 -9.25 -1.56
C ALA A 388 35.92 -10.47 -2.33
N ARG A 389 35.02 -11.14 -3.05
CA ARG A 389 35.31 -12.31 -3.88
C ARG A 389 36.29 -12.00 -5.03
N LEU A 390 36.13 -10.85 -5.69
CA LEU A 390 37.04 -10.41 -6.78
C LEU A 390 38.48 -10.27 -6.32
N VAL A 391 38.69 -9.84 -5.06
CA VAL A 391 40.05 -9.69 -4.51
C VAL A 391 40.71 -11.07 -4.27
N VAL A 392 39.92 -12.05 -3.78
CA VAL A 392 40.45 -13.43 -3.62
C VAL A 392 40.81 -14.07 -4.97
N ARG A 393 40.08 -13.70 -6.05
CA ARG A 393 40.32 -14.23 -7.40
C ARG A 393 41.29 -13.37 -8.25
N ASN A 394 42.00 -12.44 -7.62
CA ASN A 394 42.91 -11.54 -8.32
C ASN A 394 43.95 -12.25 -9.21
N ARG A 395 44.57 -13.32 -8.70
CA ARG A 395 45.58 -14.13 -9.44
C ARG A 395 44.97 -14.78 -10.70
N GLU A 396 43.74 -15.32 -10.59
CA GLU A 396 43.01 -15.91 -11.71
C GLU A 396 42.72 -14.86 -12.79
N LEU A 397 42.22 -13.65 -12.37
CA LEU A 397 41.90 -12.57 -13.29
C LEU A 397 43.16 -12.00 -13.94
N ALA A 398 44.28 -11.90 -13.19
CA ALA A 398 45.57 -11.48 -13.71
C ALA A 398 46.10 -12.41 -14.83
N ILE A 399 46.04 -13.71 -14.62
CA ILE A 399 46.39 -14.74 -15.61
C ILE A 399 45.54 -14.56 -16.90
N ARG A 400 44.24 -14.37 -16.74
CA ARG A 400 43.34 -14.17 -17.92
C ARG A 400 43.70 -12.91 -18.73
N VAL A 401 44.02 -11.80 -18.03
CA VAL A 401 44.46 -10.57 -18.69
C VAL A 401 45.78 -10.79 -19.41
N ALA A 402 46.72 -11.49 -18.77
CA ALA A 402 48.03 -11.84 -19.35
C ALA A 402 47.90 -12.72 -20.63
N ILE A 403 46.90 -13.59 -20.70
CA ILE A 403 46.58 -14.44 -21.86
C ILE A 403 45.76 -13.65 -22.94
N GLY A 404 45.48 -12.33 -22.73
CA GLY A 404 44.86 -11.47 -23.73
C GLY A 404 43.33 -11.27 -23.58
N ALA A 405 42.73 -11.59 -22.43
CA ALA A 405 41.31 -11.31 -22.20
C ALA A 405 41.03 -9.81 -22.18
N SER A 406 40.10 -9.33 -22.99
CA SER A 406 39.67 -7.93 -23.00
C SER A 406 38.97 -7.50 -21.68
N GLN A 407 39.16 -6.24 -21.30
CA GLN A 407 38.52 -5.67 -20.12
C GLN A 407 36.99 -5.82 -20.17
N TRP A 408 36.37 -5.69 -21.33
CA TRP A 408 34.93 -5.88 -21.55
C TRP A 408 34.47 -7.32 -21.20
N ARG A 409 35.29 -8.32 -21.55
CA ARG A 409 35.00 -9.71 -21.23
C ARG A 409 34.96 -9.97 -19.72
N LEU A 410 35.85 -9.32 -18.95
CA LEU A 410 35.86 -9.40 -17.48
C LEU A 410 34.61 -8.73 -16.89
N VAL A 411 34.26 -7.54 -17.37
CA VAL A 411 33.04 -6.83 -16.96
C VAL A 411 31.79 -7.69 -17.24
N ARG A 412 31.70 -8.24 -18.46
CA ARG A 412 30.57 -9.12 -18.86
C ARG A 412 30.47 -10.34 -17.94
N GLN A 413 31.60 -10.99 -17.63
CA GLN A 413 31.60 -12.14 -16.74
C GLN A 413 31.08 -11.80 -15.33
N VAL A 414 31.49 -10.65 -14.76
CA VAL A 414 30.99 -10.17 -13.45
C VAL A 414 29.49 -9.90 -13.52
N LEU A 415 29.01 -9.26 -14.59
CA LEU A 415 27.59 -9.00 -14.77
C LEU A 415 26.77 -10.29 -14.91
N VAL A 416 27.28 -11.29 -15.64
CA VAL A 416 26.66 -12.63 -15.75
C VAL A 416 26.58 -13.31 -14.37
N GLU A 417 27.66 -13.20 -13.57
CA GLU A 417 27.67 -13.75 -12.19
C GLU A 417 26.61 -13.08 -11.33
N CYS A 418 26.52 -11.75 -11.37
CA CYS A 418 25.49 -10.99 -10.64
C CYS A 418 24.08 -11.34 -11.11
N SER A 419 23.87 -11.45 -12.42
CA SER A 419 22.57 -11.79 -13.01
C SER A 419 22.08 -13.18 -12.62
N LEU A 420 22.96 -14.17 -12.61
CA LEU A 420 22.64 -15.53 -12.17
C LEU A 420 22.27 -15.58 -10.70
N LEU A 421 23.06 -14.93 -9.84
CA LEU A 421 22.78 -14.83 -8.41
C LEU A 421 21.47 -14.11 -8.13
N ALA A 422 21.23 -13.00 -8.83
CA ALA A 422 19.99 -12.24 -8.73
C ALA A 422 18.78 -13.03 -9.25
N SER A 423 18.94 -13.83 -10.31
CA SER A 423 17.87 -14.72 -10.81
C SER A 423 17.49 -15.80 -9.81
N ILE A 424 18.48 -16.44 -9.15
CA ILE A 424 18.23 -17.39 -8.06
C ILE A 424 17.50 -16.70 -6.90
N GLY A 425 17.97 -15.52 -6.51
CA GLY A 425 17.30 -14.69 -5.48
C GLY A 425 15.91 -14.22 -5.92
N GLY A 426 15.71 -13.87 -7.19
CA GLY A 426 14.44 -13.49 -7.77
C GLY A 426 13.37 -14.60 -7.74
N ILE A 427 13.78 -15.85 -8.00
CA ILE A 427 12.91 -17.02 -7.83
C ILE A 427 12.53 -17.17 -6.35
N GLY A 428 13.50 -17.07 -5.44
CA GLY A 428 13.24 -17.04 -4.00
C GLY A 428 12.34 -15.86 -3.58
N ALA A 429 12.49 -14.70 -4.23
CA ALA A 429 11.67 -13.51 -3.97
C ALA A 429 10.18 -13.74 -4.27
N ILE A 430 9.86 -14.49 -5.32
CA ILE A 430 8.47 -14.86 -5.64
C ILE A 430 7.89 -15.72 -4.50
N ALA A 431 8.65 -16.66 -3.96
CA ALA A 431 8.23 -17.50 -2.84
C ALA A 431 8.01 -16.66 -1.56
N VAL A 432 8.94 -15.73 -1.26
CA VAL A 432 8.80 -14.78 -0.12
C VAL A 432 7.59 -13.89 -0.31
N ALA A 433 7.39 -13.32 -1.50
CA ALA A 433 6.24 -12.48 -1.81
C ALA A 433 4.92 -13.26 -1.67
N TYR A 434 4.89 -14.50 -2.13
CA TYR A 434 3.73 -15.39 -1.96
C TYR A 434 3.41 -15.66 -0.49
N ALA A 435 4.43 -16.02 0.29
CA ALA A 435 4.26 -16.25 1.73
C ALA A 435 3.79 -14.98 2.46
N ALA A 436 4.36 -13.82 2.13
CA ALA A 436 3.99 -12.54 2.71
C ALA A 436 2.55 -12.14 2.34
N THR A 437 2.13 -12.30 1.08
CA THR A 437 0.75 -12.01 0.66
C THR A 437 -0.25 -12.94 1.33
N ARG A 438 0.07 -14.24 1.49
CA ARG A 438 -0.75 -15.18 2.26
C ARG A 438 -0.86 -14.80 3.73
N ALA A 439 0.23 -14.36 4.35
CA ALA A 439 0.22 -13.87 5.73
C ALA A 439 -0.67 -12.62 5.88
N VAL A 440 -0.63 -11.69 4.93
CA VAL A 440 -1.52 -10.52 4.92
C VAL A 440 -2.98 -10.95 4.76
N GLN A 441 -3.29 -11.88 3.86
CA GLN A 441 -4.65 -12.40 3.67
C GLN A 441 -5.20 -13.16 4.89
N SER A 442 -4.33 -13.73 5.72
CA SER A 442 -4.73 -14.45 6.94
C SER A 442 -5.12 -13.53 8.10
N ILE A 443 -4.83 -12.22 7.99
CA ILE A 443 -5.23 -11.24 9.00
C ILE A 443 -6.75 -11.11 8.95
N ARG A 444 -7.42 -11.57 10.00
CA ARG A 444 -8.87 -11.40 10.17
C ARG A 444 -9.11 -10.15 11.00
N PHE A 445 -10.05 -9.34 10.57
CA PHE A 445 -10.55 -8.22 11.36
C PHE A 445 -11.69 -8.72 12.23
N ALA A 446 -11.67 -8.35 13.49
CA ALA A 446 -12.82 -8.55 14.38
C ALA A 446 -13.87 -7.45 14.09
N THR A 447 -14.33 -7.37 12.87
CA THR A 447 -15.40 -6.49 12.40
C THR A 447 -16.39 -7.33 11.60
N ASP A 448 -17.67 -7.00 11.73
CA ASP A 448 -18.72 -7.65 10.93
C ASP A 448 -18.69 -7.19 9.45
N LEU A 449 -17.90 -6.15 9.15
CA LEU A 449 -17.69 -5.73 7.76
C LEU A 449 -16.82 -6.77 7.03
N PRO A 450 -17.23 -7.25 5.86
CA PRO A 450 -16.47 -8.19 5.05
C PRO A 450 -15.28 -7.50 4.37
N ILE A 451 -14.26 -7.14 5.19
CA ILE A 451 -13.06 -6.48 4.67
C ILE A 451 -12.25 -7.48 3.86
N ARG A 452 -11.97 -7.10 2.62
CA ARG A 452 -11.16 -7.86 1.69
C ARG A 452 -9.76 -7.23 1.53
N TRP A 453 -8.74 -8.04 1.75
CA TRP A 453 -7.38 -7.60 1.44
C TRP A 453 -7.11 -7.52 -0.07
N GLY A 454 -7.74 -8.35 -0.88
CA GLY A 454 -7.60 -8.38 -2.36
C GLY A 454 -6.17 -8.49 -2.89
N VAL A 455 -5.19 -8.68 -1.99
CA VAL A 455 -3.76 -8.70 -2.32
C VAL A 455 -3.42 -10.05 -2.92
N GLU A 456 -3.07 -10.07 -4.20
CA GLU A 456 -2.76 -11.29 -4.95
C GLU A 456 -1.47 -11.13 -5.75
N LEU A 457 -0.76 -12.25 -5.94
CA LEU A 457 0.35 -12.33 -6.87
C LEU A 457 -0.21 -12.41 -8.31
N ASN A 458 -0.34 -11.27 -8.95
CA ASN A 458 -0.77 -11.16 -10.34
C ASN A 458 0.43 -10.98 -11.29
N GLY A 459 0.16 -10.99 -12.62
CA GLY A 459 1.19 -10.81 -13.64
C GLY A 459 1.98 -9.49 -13.51
N ARG A 460 1.36 -8.42 -12.97
CA ARG A 460 2.04 -7.13 -12.74
C ARG A 460 3.07 -7.24 -11.61
N VAL A 461 2.73 -7.95 -10.54
CA VAL A 461 3.65 -8.18 -9.41
C VAL A 461 4.83 -9.05 -9.86
N VAL A 462 4.56 -10.09 -10.66
CA VAL A 462 5.64 -10.93 -11.24
C VAL A 462 6.54 -10.11 -12.15
N MET A 463 5.97 -9.28 -13.02
CA MET A 463 6.73 -8.38 -13.88
C MET A 463 7.55 -7.36 -13.07
N PHE A 464 6.96 -6.75 -12.05
CA PHE A 464 7.68 -5.88 -11.13
C PHE A 464 8.85 -6.61 -10.45
N THR A 465 8.62 -7.84 -9.98
CA THR A 465 9.67 -8.67 -9.36
C THR A 465 10.80 -8.96 -10.35
N ALA A 466 10.48 -9.24 -11.61
CA ALA A 466 11.48 -9.45 -12.66
C ALA A 466 12.30 -8.18 -12.95
N VAL A 467 11.62 -7.03 -13.05
CA VAL A 467 12.29 -5.71 -13.23
C VAL A 467 13.15 -5.37 -12.02
N ALA A 468 12.63 -5.55 -10.80
CA ALA A 468 13.38 -5.32 -9.56
C ALA A 468 14.62 -6.23 -9.47
N THR A 469 14.49 -7.50 -9.90
CA THR A 469 15.61 -8.45 -9.98
C THR A 469 16.69 -7.97 -10.97
N LEU A 470 16.28 -7.49 -12.14
CA LEU A 470 17.20 -6.95 -13.15
C LEU A 470 17.92 -5.69 -12.63
N VAL A 471 17.16 -4.76 -12.05
CA VAL A 471 17.72 -3.54 -11.46
C VAL A 471 18.70 -3.87 -10.33
N ALA A 472 18.33 -4.81 -9.46
CA ALA A 472 19.20 -5.26 -8.36
C ALA A 472 20.48 -5.95 -8.88
N ALA A 473 20.38 -6.77 -9.93
CA ALA A 473 21.55 -7.37 -10.59
C ALA A 473 22.51 -6.33 -11.13
N LEU A 474 21.99 -5.33 -11.83
CA LEU A 474 22.78 -4.24 -12.39
C LEU A 474 23.39 -3.36 -11.29
N ALA A 475 22.61 -2.93 -10.32
CA ALA A 475 23.06 -2.10 -9.19
C ALA A 475 24.15 -2.78 -8.37
N ALA A 476 23.98 -4.05 -8.02
CA ALA A 476 24.99 -4.83 -7.30
C ALA A 476 26.23 -5.14 -8.17
N GLY A 477 26.07 -5.25 -9.51
CA GLY A 477 27.13 -5.58 -10.45
C GLY A 477 27.98 -4.40 -10.87
N ILE A 478 27.48 -3.15 -10.82
CA ILE A 478 28.20 -1.96 -11.32
C ILE A 478 29.54 -1.74 -10.58
N ALA A 479 29.54 -1.73 -9.26
CA ALA A 479 30.74 -1.48 -8.47
C ALA A 479 31.83 -2.56 -8.68
N PRO A 480 31.54 -3.86 -8.64
CA PRO A 480 32.49 -4.91 -8.99
C PRO A 480 32.97 -4.83 -10.45
N ALA A 481 32.07 -4.51 -11.39
CA ALA A 481 32.42 -4.39 -12.82
C ALA A 481 33.39 -3.22 -13.08
N LEU A 482 33.15 -2.07 -12.48
CA LEU A 482 34.04 -0.91 -12.55
C LEU A 482 35.40 -1.21 -11.88
N ALA A 483 35.40 -1.93 -10.78
CA ALA A 483 36.62 -2.38 -10.11
C ALA A 483 37.43 -3.37 -10.99
N ALA A 484 36.78 -4.25 -11.73
CA ALA A 484 37.42 -5.15 -12.68
C ALA A 484 38.02 -4.41 -13.88
N ARG A 485 37.37 -3.33 -14.36
CA ARG A 485 37.82 -2.52 -15.50
C ARG A 485 39.09 -1.70 -15.19
N ARG A 486 39.24 -1.15 -14.00
CA ARG A 486 40.33 -0.23 -13.62
C ARG A 486 41.68 -0.94 -13.35
N ARG A 487 41.79 -2.25 -13.61
CA ARG A 487 43.00 -3.02 -13.33
C ARG A 487 43.96 -2.95 -14.49
N ASN A 488 45.11 -2.34 -14.29
CA ASN A 488 46.23 -2.29 -15.24
C ASN A 488 47.20 -3.45 -14.97
N LEU A 489 47.78 -4.00 -16.05
CA LEU A 489 48.75 -5.10 -16.00
C LEU A 489 49.97 -4.76 -15.13
N ASN A 490 50.42 -3.50 -15.14
CA ASN A 490 51.52 -3.00 -14.34
C ASN A 490 51.26 -3.06 -12.82
N ASP A 491 49.99 -2.82 -12.42
CA ASP A 491 49.58 -2.90 -11.02
C ASP A 491 49.51 -4.36 -10.51
N LEU A 492 49.17 -5.27 -11.41
CA LEU A 492 49.10 -6.72 -11.10
C LEU A 492 50.48 -7.38 -10.97
N LEU A 493 51.48 -6.88 -11.75
CA LEU A 493 52.85 -7.37 -11.69
C LEU A 493 53.65 -6.75 -10.51
N ARG A 494 53.32 -5.54 -10.11
CA ARG A 494 53.91 -4.85 -8.94
C ARG A 494 53.29 -5.24 -7.60
N SER A 495 52.23 -6.01 -7.57
CA SER A 495 51.58 -6.46 -6.32
C SER A 495 52.36 -7.42 -5.46
N GLY A 496 53.59 -7.79 -5.88
CA GLY A 496 54.58 -8.46 -5.01
C GLY A 496 55.18 -7.59 -3.92
N THR A 497 55.01 -6.22 -3.99
CA THR A 497 55.49 -5.26 -2.99
C THR A 497 54.30 -4.43 -2.48
N GLY A 498 53.26 -5.11 -1.98
CA GLY A 498 51.98 -4.62 -1.61
C GLY A 498 51.90 -3.38 -0.75
N ILE A 499 51.46 -2.23 -1.25
CA ILE A 499 50.91 -1.17 -0.35
C ILE A 499 49.89 -0.22 -1.07
N SER A 500 49.87 -0.05 -2.42
CA SER A 500 49.10 1.08 -2.96
C SER A 500 47.73 0.80 -3.61
N THR A 501 47.48 -0.38 -4.14
CA THR A 501 46.22 -0.69 -4.86
C THR A 501 45.09 -1.19 -3.93
N GLY A 502 45.39 -1.67 -2.74
CA GLY A 502 44.42 -2.12 -1.75
C GLY A 502 43.61 -0.97 -1.12
N ALA A 503 44.20 0.23 -1.03
CA ALA A 503 43.61 1.35 -0.29
C ALA A 503 42.35 1.94 -0.97
N SER A 504 42.27 2.02 -2.31
CA SER A 504 41.10 2.57 -2.99
C SER A 504 39.89 1.65 -2.96
N HIS A 505 40.08 0.36 -3.10
CA HIS A 505 39.02 -0.66 -3.02
C HIS A 505 38.51 -0.82 -1.57
N ALA A 506 39.42 -0.71 -0.58
CA ALA A 506 39.04 -0.72 0.84
C ALA A 506 38.17 0.52 1.19
N ARG A 507 38.52 1.72 0.68
CA ARG A 507 37.74 2.93 0.87
C ARG A 507 36.34 2.82 0.24
N LEU A 508 36.23 2.43 -1.03
CA LEU A 508 34.93 2.25 -1.69
C LEU A 508 34.01 1.33 -0.92
N ARG A 509 34.55 0.20 -0.44
CA ARG A 509 33.78 -0.76 0.32
C ARG A 509 33.39 -0.24 1.71
N SER A 510 34.29 0.46 2.41
CA SER A 510 33.97 1.09 3.68
C SER A 510 32.87 2.15 3.52
N THR A 511 32.89 2.93 2.45
CA THR A 511 31.86 3.90 2.11
C THR A 511 30.52 3.24 1.80
N LEU A 512 30.51 2.14 1.04
CA LEU A 512 29.28 1.36 0.76
C LEU A 512 28.66 0.82 2.04
N VAL A 513 29.47 0.28 2.96
CA VAL A 513 28.97 -0.26 4.24
C VAL A 513 28.53 0.85 5.18
N ALA A 514 29.26 1.95 5.28
CA ALA A 514 28.83 3.09 6.09
C ALA A 514 27.51 3.67 5.55
N GLY A 515 27.39 3.84 4.24
CA GLY A 515 26.14 4.25 3.59
C GLY A 515 24.98 3.28 3.81
N GLN A 516 25.25 1.97 3.71
CA GLN A 516 24.28 0.94 4.00
C GLN A 516 23.78 1.00 5.46
N ILE A 517 24.72 1.15 6.42
CA ILE A 517 24.36 1.29 7.85
C ILE A 517 23.54 2.57 8.05
N SER A 518 23.91 3.67 7.39
CA SER A 518 23.14 4.92 7.46
C SER A 518 21.70 4.74 7.00
N VAL A 519 21.49 4.06 5.87
CA VAL A 519 20.14 3.74 5.36
C VAL A 519 19.42 2.80 6.32
N SER A 520 20.10 1.79 6.86
CA SER A 520 19.49 0.86 7.83
C SER A 520 19.05 1.59 9.11
N VAL A 521 19.81 2.60 9.57
CA VAL A 521 19.43 3.46 10.71
C VAL A 521 18.14 4.21 10.38
N VAL A 522 18.05 4.84 9.20
CA VAL A 522 16.83 5.56 8.78
C VAL A 522 15.62 4.63 8.83
N VAL A 523 15.74 3.42 8.25
CA VAL A 523 14.65 2.43 8.25
C VAL A 523 14.29 1.99 9.68
N LEU A 524 15.28 1.75 10.54
CA LEU A 524 15.06 1.36 11.94
C LEU A 524 14.44 2.49 12.76
N VAL A 525 14.84 3.74 12.55
CA VAL A 525 14.23 4.91 13.22
C VAL A 525 12.77 5.03 12.78
N CYS A 526 12.49 4.94 11.47
CA CYS A 526 11.11 4.94 10.98
C CYS A 526 10.28 3.82 11.64
N ALA A 527 10.81 2.61 11.70
CA ALA A 527 10.15 1.47 12.37
C ALA A 527 9.91 1.74 13.87
N GLY A 528 10.89 2.29 14.57
CA GLY A 528 10.79 2.67 15.98
C GLY A 528 9.74 3.75 16.22
N LEU A 529 9.65 4.75 15.33
CA LEU A 529 8.63 5.81 15.41
C LEU A 529 7.22 5.25 15.19
N PHE A 530 7.03 4.35 14.23
CA PHE A 530 5.74 3.66 14.03
C PHE A 530 5.36 2.80 15.24
N ALA A 531 6.30 2.02 15.79
CA ALA A 531 6.06 1.21 16.97
C ALA A 531 5.70 2.07 18.19
N ARG A 532 6.40 3.20 18.37
CA ARG A 532 6.12 4.14 19.46
C ARG A 532 4.80 4.86 19.29
N SER A 533 4.44 5.24 18.05
CA SER A 533 3.12 5.79 17.73
C SER A 533 2.02 4.80 18.12
N LEU A 534 2.16 3.52 17.76
CA LEU A 534 1.20 2.48 18.13
C LEU A 534 1.07 2.35 19.65
N VAL A 535 2.18 2.25 20.39
CA VAL A 535 2.14 2.15 21.87
C VAL A 535 1.51 3.39 22.49
N ARG A 536 1.77 4.58 21.95
CA ARG A 536 1.15 5.82 22.45
C ARG A 536 -0.35 5.85 22.20
N VAL A 537 -0.75 5.51 20.97
CA VAL A 537 -2.16 5.44 20.58
C VAL A 537 -2.93 4.44 21.44
N THR A 538 -2.38 3.26 21.71
CA THR A 538 -3.03 2.23 22.55
C THR A 538 -3.09 2.58 24.03
N ARG A 539 -2.28 3.53 24.51
CA ARG A 539 -2.27 3.99 25.92
C ARG A 539 -2.87 5.39 26.10
N MET A 540 -3.41 5.96 25.05
CA MET A 540 -3.96 7.31 25.07
C MET A 540 -5.28 7.34 25.84
N ASN A 541 -5.50 8.39 26.62
CA ASN A 541 -6.82 8.65 27.19
C ASN A 541 -7.74 9.18 26.08
N LEU A 542 -8.69 8.38 25.66
CA LEU A 542 -9.63 8.69 24.60
C LEU A 542 -10.77 9.60 25.05
N GLY A 543 -10.84 9.90 26.36
CA GLY A 543 -11.92 10.70 26.97
C GLY A 543 -13.11 9.88 27.42
N PHE A 544 -13.06 8.56 27.26
CA PHE A 544 -14.10 7.63 27.74
C PHE A 544 -13.47 6.31 28.24
N ARG A 545 -14.27 5.50 28.94
CA ARG A 545 -13.88 4.19 29.48
C ARG A 545 -13.81 3.15 28.37
N THR A 546 -12.72 2.43 28.31
CA THR A 546 -12.48 1.35 27.34
C THR A 546 -12.54 -0.04 27.98
N ASP A 547 -12.17 -0.12 29.25
CA ASP A 547 -12.13 -1.35 30.03
C ASP A 547 -13.52 -1.75 30.57
N HIS A 548 -13.74 -3.04 30.69
CA HIS A 548 -14.96 -3.61 31.26
C HIS A 548 -16.27 -3.21 30.56
N ILE A 549 -16.23 -2.80 29.27
CA ILE A 549 -17.43 -2.52 28.48
C ILE A 549 -17.64 -3.66 27.47
N LEU A 550 -18.80 -4.31 27.53
CA LEU A 550 -19.33 -5.21 26.52
C LEU A 550 -20.34 -4.45 25.65
N MET A 551 -20.32 -4.72 24.37
CA MET A 551 -21.21 -4.13 23.37
C MET A 551 -22.01 -5.23 22.70
N LEU A 552 -23.29 -5.00 22.49
CA LEU A 552 -24.21 -5.87 21.74
C LEU A 552 -25.09 -4.96 20.88
N SER A 553 -24.97 -5.04 19.59
CA SER A 553 -25.81 -4.26 18.66
C SER A 553 -27.08 -5.04 18.33
N THR A 554 -28.19 -4.32 18.22
CA THR A 554 -29.48 -4.87 17.82
C THR A 554 -30.27 -3.85 17.00
N ALA A 555 -31.09 -4.33 16.09
CA ALA A 555 -31.96 -3.50 15.26
C ALA A 555 -33.42 -3.95 15.42
N LEU A 556 -34.26 -3.02 15.85
CA LEU A 556 -35.72 -3.24 15.90
C LEU A 556 -36.30 -3.02 14.51
N ARG A 557 -37.11 -3.97 14.05
CA ARG A 557 -37.71 -3.88 12.72
C ARG A 557 -38.80 -2.81 12.68
N PRO A 558 -38.70 -1.79 11.84
CA PRO A 558 -39.68 -0.71 11.76
C PRO A 558 -41.11 -1.19 11.46
N GLN A 559 -41.25 -2.36 10.80
CA GLN A 559 -42.55 -2.96 10.47
C GLN A 559 -43.24 -3.55 11.71
N SER A 560 -42.47 -4.00 12.70
CA SER A 560 -43.00 -4.65 13.91
C SER A 560 -43.00 -3.70 15.12
N TYR A 561 -42.14 -2.70 15.06
CA TYR A 561 -41.93 -1.75 16.16
C TYR A 561 -42.08 -0.31 15.66
N ASP A 562 -43.17 0.36 16.01
CA ASP A 562 -43.24 1.81 15.92
C ASP A 562 -42.35 2.48 16.98
N SER A 563 -42.23 3.81 16.96
CA SER A 563 -41.36 4.54 17.87
C SER A 563 -41.70 4.26 19.34
N ALA A 564 -42.99 4.19 19.71
CA ALA A 564 -43.44 3.98 21.08
C ALA A 564 -43.10 2.57 21.59
N ARG A 565 -43.44 1.53 20.78
CA ARG A 565 -43.14 0.13 21.15
C ARG A 565 -41.64 -0.13 21.13
N GLY A 566 -40.91 0.44 20.17
CA GLY A 566 -39.45 0.32 20.06
C GLY A 566 -38.76 0.94 21.28
N LEU A 567 -39.21 2.10 21.72
CA LEU A 567 -38.69 2.75 22.92
C LEU A 567 -38.94 1.90 24.16
N GLU A 568 -40.14 1.35 24.31
CA GLU A 568 -40.47 0.46 25.42
C GLU A 568 -39.62 -0.81 25.41
N GLN A 569 -39.42 -1.41 24.24
CA GLN A 569 -38.54 -2.57 24.08
C GLN A 569 -37.09 -2.28 24.51
N TYR A 570 -36.54 -1.13 24.15
CA TYR A 570 -35.21 -0.71 24.56
C TYR A 570 -35.11 -0.40 26.05
N ARG A 571 -36.16 0.19 26.66
CA ARG A 571 -36.23 0.38 28.09
C ARG A 571 -36.24 -0.96 28.84
N GLU A 572 -37.06 -1.91 28.38
CA GLU A 572 -37.15 -3.25 28.98
C GLU A 572 -35.85 -4.02 28.82
N LEU A 573 -35.21 -3.92 27.66
CA LEU A 573 -33.90 -4.50 27.42
C LEU A 573 -32.86 -3.95 28.40
N SER A 574 -32.75 -2.64 28.54
CA SER A 574 -31.79 -1.98 29.44
C SER A 574 -32.05 -2.36 30.88
N ARG A 575 -33.34 -2.35 31.29
CA ARG A 575 -33.78 -2.74 32.64
C ARG A 575 -33.41 -4.21 32.97
N ARG A 576 -33.70 -5.17 32.05
CA ARG A 576 -33.36 -6.58 32.30
C ARG A 576 -31.84 -6.80 32.25
N ALA A 577 -31.15 -6.15 31.35
CA ALA A 577 -29.69 -6.24 31.29
C ALA A 577 -29.01 -5.73 32.55
N SER A 578 -29.53 -4.66 33.19
CA SER A 578 -28.99 -4.14 34.44
C SER A 578 -29.17 -5.08 35.64
N LEU A 579 -30.13 -6.01 35.56
CA LEU A 579 -30.39 -7.02 36.62
C LEU A 579 -29.50 -8.27 36.50
N VAL A 580 -28.75 -8.41 35.39
CA VAL A 580 -27.84 -9.55 35.20
C VAL A 580 -26.67 -9.46 36.21
N PRO A 581 -26.41 -10.53 36.98
CA PRO A 581 -25.31 -10.52 37.95
C PRO A 581 -23.97 -10.19 37.29
N GLY A 582 -23.26 -9.22 37.83
CA GLY A 582 -21.98 -8.76 37.27
C GLY A 582 -22.10 -7.52 36.37
N VAL A 583 -23.31 -7.04 36.09
CA VAL A 583 -23.52 -5.76 35.41
C VAL A 583 -23.53 -4.62 36.42
N ARG A 584 -22.80 -3.57 36.16
CA ARG A 584 -22.75 -2.33 36.96
C ARG A 584 -23.68 -1.25 36.42
N SER A 585 -23.71 -1.07 35.13
CA SER A 585 -24.57 -0.11 34.43
C SER A 585 -24.76 -0.52 32.97
N THR A 586 -25.86 -0.06 32.40
CA THR A 586 -26.20 -0.27 30.98
C THR A 586 -26.51 1.06 30.31
N ALA A 587 -26.24 1.18 29.03
CA ALA A 587 -26.64 2.33 28.24
C ALA A 587 -26.89 1.92 26.79
N LEU A 588 -27.62 2.75 26.08
CA LEU A 588 -27.90 2.59 24.66
C LEU A 588 -27.26 3.74 23.90
N THR A 589 -26.66 3.43 22.75
CA THR A 589 -26.09 4.42 21.83
C THR A 589 -26.33 4.00 20.39
N ARG A 590 -26.59 4.95 19.51
CA ARG A 590 -26.67 4.68 18.07
C ARG A 590 -25.28 4.47 17.45
N HIS A 591 -24.35 5.37 17.74
CA HIS A 591 -23.00 5.33 17.21
C HIS A 591 -21.97 5.08 18.31
N LEU A 592 -21.03 4.23 17.99
CA LEU A 592 -19.87 3.97 18.84
C LEU A 592 -18.71 4.89 18.47
N PRO A 593 -17.92 5.35 19.45
CA PRO A 593 -16.67 6.01 19.14
C PRO A 593 -15.79 5.10 18.24
N PHE A 594 -15.11 5.69 17.25
CA PHE A 594 -14.30 4.97 16.25
C PHE A 594 -15.08 3.94 15.42
N GLY A 595 -16.42 3.98 15.44
CA GLY A 595 -17.30 3.16 14.60
C GLY A 595 -17.35 3.63 13.15
N VAL A 596 -18.06 2.87 12.32
CA VAL A 596 -18.16 3.16 10.86
C VAL A 596 -19.23 4.20 10.54
N GLY A 597 -20.34 4.20 11.28
CA GLY A 597 -21.46 5.13 11.06
C GLY A 597 -21.35 6.39 11.93
N ARG A 598 -21.77 7.53 11.38
CA ARG A 598 -21.90 8.81 12.12
C ARG A 598 -23.06 9.61 11.55
N ASP A 599 -23.85 10.16 12.44
CA ASP A 599 -24.81 11.16 12.05
C ASP A 599 -24.17 12.54 12.11
N VAL A 600 -24.46 13.34 11.13
CA VAL A 600 -24.18 14.78 11.16
C VAL A 600 -25.50 15.54 11.18
N VAL A 601 -25.57 16.56 11.99
CA VAL A 601 -26.75 17.37 12.11
C VAL A 601 -26.44 18.84 11.89
N ARG A 602 -27.28 19.49 11.13
CA ARG A 602 -27.24 20.94 11.03
C ARG A 602 -27.83 21.54 12.31
N VAL A 603 -27.12 22.50 12.86
CA VAL A 603 -27.58 23.28 14.01
C VAL A 603 -27.54 24.78 13.68
N ASP A 604 -28.60 25.47 14.04
CA ASP A 604 -28.70 26.93 13.88
C ASP A 604 -28.95 27.50 15.30
N PRO A 605 -27.92 28.05 15.98
CA PRO A 605 -28.06 28.65 17.30
C PRO A 605 -28.97 29.88 17.24
N ILE A 606 -29.94 29.99 18.17
CA ILE A 606 -30.86 31.14 18.22
C ILE A 606 -30.14 32.42 18.63
N ALA A 607 -29.13 32.29 19.50
CA ALA A 607 -28.22 33.38 19.87
C ALA A 607 -26.79 32.82 19.92
N SER A 608 -25.95 33.28 19.02
CA SER A 608 -24.55 32.90 18.90
C SER A 608 -23.66 34.12 19.10
N GLU A 609 -22.54 33.97 19.77
CA GLU A 609 -21.52 35.01 19.92
C GLU A 609 -20.49 34.96 18.77
N VAL A 610 -20.53 33.92 17.96
CA VAL A 610 -19.71 33.77 16.77
C VAL A 610 -20.62 33.95 15.52
N PRO A 611 -20.13 34.57 14.43
CA PRO A 611 -20.87 34.63 13.19
C PRO A 611 -21.28 33.22 12.73
N VAL A 612 -22.58 32.94 12.71
CA VAL A 612 -23.14 31.69 12.19
C VAL A 612 -23.30 31.87 10.68
N PRO A 613 -22.70 30.96 9.89
CA PRO A 613 -22.94 30.97 8.45
C PRO A 613 -24.43 30.84 8.15
N THR A 614 -24.88 31.48 7.07
CA THR A 614 -26.33 31.42 6.67
C THR A 614 -26.81 29.97 6.41
N ASN A 615 -25.88 29.03 6.25
CA ASN A 615 -26.17 27.60 6.09
C ASN A 615 -26.28 26.83 7.43
N GLY A 616 -26.16 27.54 8.57
CA GLY A 616 -26.00 26.90 9.87
C GLY A 616 -24.63 26.26 10.02
N LEU A 617 -24.47 25.58 11.11
CA LEU A 617 -23.25 24.82 11.43
C LEU A 617 -23.57 23.33 11.36
N THR A 618 -22.68 22.54 10.79
CA THR A 618 -22.87 21.08 10.70
C THR A 618 -21.91 20.41 11.68
N TYR A 619 -22.47 19.65 12.61
CA TYR A 619 -21.73 18.96 13.64
C TYR A 619 -22.11 17.49 13.75
N PHE A 620 -21.25 16.70 14.38
CA PHE A 620 -21.56 15.31 14.69
C PHE A 620 -22.68 15.19 15.72
N ALA A 621 -23.51 14.18 15.56
CA ALA A 621 -24.61 13.90 16.47
C ALA A 621 -24.65 12.43 16.87
N ASN A 622 -25.20 12.16 18.03
CA ASN A 622 -25.49 10.80 18.49
C ASN A 622 -26.81 10.78 19.28
N VAL A 623 -27.48 9.64 19.21
CA VAL A 623 -28.67 9.36 20.02
C VAL A 623 -28.29 8.38 21.11
N ILE A 624 -28.58 8.73 22.36
CA ILE A 624 -28.15 7.99 23.53
C ILE A 624 -29.24 7.86 24.59
N SER A 625 -29.11 6.85 25.48
CA SER A 625 -29.87 6.80 26.72
C SER A 625 -29.29 7.70 27.83
N GLY A 626 -30.08 7.97 28.90
CA GLY A 626 -29.64 8.84 29.97
C GLY A 626 -28.34 8.41 30.68
N ASP A 627 -28.14 7.12 30.83
CA ASP A 627 -26.97 6.54 31.54
C ASP A 627 -25.69 6.43 30.68
N TYR A 628 -25.72 6.89 29.43
CA TYR A 628 -24.58 6.75 28.48
C TYR A 628 -23.30 7.33 29.05
N PHE A 629 -23.31 8.58 29.51
CA PHE A 629 -22.08 9.24 30.00
C PHE A 629 -21.51 8.58 31.26
N ALA A 630 -22.38 8.16 32.16
CA ALA A 630 -21.98 7.42 33.39
C ALA A 630 -21.37 6.05 33.03
N THR A 631 -22.00 5.31 32.12
CA THR A 631 -21.53 3.99 31.63
C THR A 631 -20.20 4.10 30.92
N MET A 632 -20.06 5.10 30.04
CA MET A 632 -18.83 5.37 29.31
C MET A 632 -17.77 6.12 30.14
N GLY A 633 -18.10 6.56 31.35
CA GLY A 633 -17.18 7.31 32.22
C GLY A 633 -16.81 8.69 31.66
N ILE A 634 -17.71 9.32 30.91
CA ILE A 634 -17.52 10.67 30.33
C ILE A 634 -17.98 11.70 31.37
N PRO A 635 -17.12 12.61 31.86
CA PRO A 635 -17.50 13.57 32.90
C PRO A 635 -18.50 14.62 32.39
N LEU A 636 -19.56 14.84 33.14
CA LEU A 636 -20.41 16.02 33.04
C LEU A 636 -19.65 17.22 33.59
N LEU A 637 -19.56 18.30 32.83
CA LEU A 637 -18.88 19.53 33.21
C LEU A 637 -19.83 20.59 33.75
N GLU A 638 -21.01 20.73 33.12
CA GLU A 638 -22.03 21.71 33.49
C GLU A 638 -23.43 21.11 33.27
N GLY A 639 -24.40 21.55 34.08
CA GLY A 639 -25.82 21.17 33.92
C GLY A 639 -26.13 19.77 34.41
N ARG A 640 -26.98 19.02 33.68
CA ARG A 640 -27.44 17.68 34.02
C ARG A 640 -27.36 16.71 32.82
N THR A 641 -27.38 15.42 33.09
CA THR A 641 -27.60 14.37 32.10
C THR A 641 -29.09 14.23 31.73
N PHE A 642 -29.39 13.41 30.72
CA PHE A 642 -30.79 13.06 30.41
C PHE A 642 -31.39 12.21 31.51
N THR A 643 -32.70 12.41 31.70
CA THR A 643 -33.52 11.69 32.69
C THR A 643 -34.74 11.08 32.00
N ASP A 644 -35.47 10.22 32.67
CA ASP A 644 -36.73 9.66 32.17
C ASP A 644 -37.84 10.69 31.96
N ARG A 645 -37.65 11.92 32.47
CA ARG A 645 -38.55 13.05 32.21
C ARG A 645 -38.33 13.72 30.85
N ASP A 646 -37.23 13.44 30.21
CA ASP A 646 -36.90 13.99 28.88
C ASP A 646 -37.52 13.06 27.80
N ASP A 647 -38.82 12.86 27.85
CA ASP A 647 -39.61 12.01 26.96
C ASP A 647 -40.19 12.77 25.76
N GLU A 648 -40.92 12.08 24.88
CA GLU A 648 -41.51 12.64 23.68
C GLU A 648 -42.49 13.82 23.96
N GLY A 649 -43.16 13.81 25.13
CA GLY A 649 -44.09 14.86 25.54
C GLY A 649 -43.42 16.07 26.19
N SER A 650 -42.15 16.01 26.53
CA SER A 650 -41.39 17.08 27.17
C SER A 650 -40.72 18.05 26.18
N PRO A 651 -40.34 19.25 26.60
CA PRO A 651 -39.57 20.16 25.75
C PRO A 651 -38.31 19.47 25.22
N PRO A 652 -38.00 19.62 23.91
CA PRO A 652 -36.83 18.97 23.32
C PRO A 652 -35.51 19.47 23.93
N VAL A 653 -34.64 18.53 24.32
CA VAL A 653 -33.36 18.83 24.98
C VAL A 653 -32.18 18.20 24.26
N ALA A 654 -31.01 18.79 24.45
CA ALA A 654 -29.73 18.27 23.97
C ALA A 654 -28.62 18.42 25.02
N ILE A 655 -27.63 17.55 24.97
CA ILE A 655 -26.35 17.71 25.65
C ILE A 655 -25.28 17.93 24.59
N VAL A 656 -24.33 18.80 24.86
CA VAL A 656 -23.23 19.09 23.95
C VAL A 656 -21.89 18.82 24.63
N ASN A 657 -20.85 18.64 23.87
CA ASN A 657 -19.51 18.58 24.47
C ASN A 657 -18.89 19.98 24.59
N ASP A 658 -17.84 20.08 25.38
CA ASP A 658 -17.08 21.31 25.61
C ASP A 658 -16.46 21.90 24.33
N ALA A 659 -16.13 21.07 23.33
CA ALA A 659 -15.68 21.53 22.04
C ALA A 659 -16.78 22.29 21.28
N PHE A 660 -18.01 21.80 21.33
CA PHE A 660 -19.18 22.48 20.76
C PHE A 660 -19.48 23.78 21.52
N ALA A 661 -19.51 23.74 22.85
CA ALA A 661 -19.77 24.90 23.68
C ALA A 661 -18.76 26.03 23.38
N ARG A 662 -17.48 25.72 23.35
CA ARG A 662 -16.42 26.70 22.99
C ARG A 662 -16.50 27.21 21.55
N ALA A 663 -16.98 26.39 20.60
CA ALA A 663 -17.10 26.80 19.22
C ALA A 663 -18.20 27.84 18.99
N ILE A 664 -19.29 27.84 19.77
CA ILE A 664 -20.45 28.71 19.56
C ILE A 664 -20.54 29.79 20.63
N TRP A 665 -20.20 29.51 21.88
CA TRP A 665 -20.27 30.44 23.02
C TRP A 665 -18.93 30.48 23.79
N PRO A 666 -17.86 31.02 23.19
CA PRO A 666 -16.57 31.08 23.82
C PRO A 666 -16.62 31.90 25.14
N GLY A 667 -16.22 31.26 26.24
CA GLY A 667 -16.18 31.92 27.56
C GLY A 667 -17.53 32.01 28.30
N HIS A 668 -18.60 31.46 27.73
CA HIS A 668 -19.94 31.46 28.36
C HIS A 668 -20.47 30.04 28.50
N THR A 669 -21.40 29.87 29.50
CA THR A 669 -22.10 28.59 29.61
C THR A 669 -23.02 28.35 28.43
N ALA A 670 -23.01 27.10 27.94
CA ALA A 670 -23.95 26.68 26.91
C ALA A 670 -25.27 26.17 27.51
N VAL A 671 -25.32 25.89 28.83
CA VAL A 671 -26.54 25.40 29.48
C VAL A 671 -27.64 26.47 29.45
N GLY A 672 -28.86 26.08 29.10
CA GLY A 672 -30.00 26.96 28.91
C GLY A 672 -30.06 27.69 27.56
N LYS A 673 -29.00 27.58 26.75
CA LYS A 673 -29.03 28.12 25.37
C LYS A 673 -29.88 27.22 24.49
N ARG A 674 -30.47 27.80 23.42
CA ARG A 674 -31.37 27.13 22.47
C ARG A 674 -30.81 27.13 21.07
N LEU A 675 -31.08 26.08 20.33
CA LEU A 675 -30.69 25.95 18.93
C LEU A 675 -31.72 25.16 18.14
N HIS A 676 -31.83 25.44 16.84
CA HIS A 676 -32.58 24.61 15.92
C HIS A 676 -31.71 23.40 15.51
N VAL A 677 -32.29 22.21 15.49
CA VAL A 677 -31.67 20.96 15.06
C VAL A 677 -32.33 20.49 13.76
N GLY A 678 -31.54 20.24 12.73
CA GLY A 678 -32.06 19.87 11.40
C GLY A 678 -32.30 21.06 10.48
N GLY A 679 -31.87 22.26 10.87
CA GLY A 679 -32.00 23.49 10.07
C GLY A 679 -32.92 24.55 10.72
N PRO A 680 -33.09 25.71 10.11
CA PRO A 680 -33.78 26.89 10.69
C PRO A 680 -35.22 26.63 11.07
N THR A 681 -35.88 25.66 10.43
CA THR A 681 -37.28 25.26 10.67
C THR A 681 -37.37 23.99 11.53
N GLY A 682 -36.22 23.43 11.92
CA GLY A 682 -36.17 22.23 12.77
C GLY A 682 -36.61 22.51 14.19
N PRO A 683 -36.83 21.45 15.01
CA PRO A 683 -37.23 21.62 16.40
C PRO A 683 -36.22 22.46 17.17
N ILE A 684 -36.73 23.32 18.05
CA ILE A 684 -35.90 24.06 19.01
C ILE A 684 -35.58 23.14 20.16
N VAL A 685 -34.29 22.94 20.42
CA VAL A 685 -33.80 22.14 21.56
C VAL A 685 -33.08 23.04 22.56
N GLU A 686 -33.23 22.77 23.83
CA GLU A 686 -32.52 23.46 24.92
C GLU A 686 -31.33 22.61 25.38
N ILE A 687 -30.17 23.25 25.53
CA ILE A 687 -28.97 22.58 26.04
C ILE A 687 -29.11 22.44 27.57
N VAL A 688 -29.19 21.21 28.05
CA VAL A 688 -29.37 20.91 29.49
C VAL A 688 -28.05 20.50 30.16
N GLY A 689 -27.01 20.19 29.40
CA GLY A 689 -25.72 19.81 29.97
C GLY A 689 -24.57 19.95 28.96
N VAL A 690 -23.37 20.07 29.55
CA VAL A 690 -22.11 20.07 28.82
C VAL A 690 -21.22 18.96 29.35
N VAL A 691 -20.74 18.09 28.46
CA VAL A 691 -19.84 16.98 28.81
C VAL A 691 -18.44 17.21 28.27
N ARG A 692 -17.45 16.50 28.78
CA ARG A 692 -16.10 16.53 28.25
C ARG A 692 -16.07 15.92 26.85
N GLY A 693 -15.33 16.55 25.95
CA GLY A 693 -15.11 16.04 24.58
C GLY A 693 -14.31 14.75 24.61
N MET A 694 -14.72 13.81 23.78
CA MET A 694 -14.03 12.53 23.54
C MET A 694 -13.47 12.50 22.12
N GLN A 695 -12.50 11.63 21.90
CA GLN A 695 -12.01 11.31 20.53
C GLN A 695 -12.98 10.33 19.89
N ASP A 696 -13.30 10.54 18.61
CA ASP A 696 -14.35 9.78 17.93
C ASP A 696 -13.94 9.27 16.53
N LEU A 697 -13.08 10.00 15.79
CA LEU A 697 -12.70 9.67 14.41
C LEU A 697 -11.35 8.94 14.33
N PHE A 698 -10.32 9.60 14.87
CA PHE A 698 -8.95 9.11 14.83
C PHE A 698 -8.30 9.29 16.20
N PRO A 699 -7.49 8.31 16.63
CA PRO A 699 -6.73 8.45 17.85
C PRO A 699 -5.77 9.66 17.78
N GLY A 700 -5.81 10.50 18.82
CA GLY A 700 -4.96 11.69 18.89
C GLY A 700 -5.54 12.95 18.26
N GLU A 701 -6.75 12.89 17.73
CA GLU A 701 -7.44 14.11 17.29
C GLU A 701 -7.88 14.99 18.46
N THR A 702 -8.02 16.27 18.20
CA THR A 702 -8.74 17.16 19.12
C THR A 702 -10.23 16.80 19.08
N PRO A 703 -10.91 16.69 20.25
CA PRO A 703 -12.33 16.42 20.31
C PRO A 703 -13.11 17.34 19.38
N LYS A 704 -13.92 16.75 18.51
CA LYS A 704 -14.78 17.49 17.60
C LYS A 704 -16.05 17.96 18.30
N PRO A 705 -16.68 19.07 17.85
CA PRO A 705 -17.99 19.48 18.34
C PRO A 705 -19.04 18.38 18.13
N TYR A 706 -19.81 18.09 19.19
CA TYR A 706 -20.75 16.99 19.21
C TYR A 706 -22.05 17.36 19.93
N VAL A 707 -23.19 16.90 19.36
CA VAL A 707 -24.54 17.09 19.92
C VAL A 707 -25.11 15.72 20.25
N PHE A 708 -25.58 15.53 21.48
CA PHE A 708 -26.25 14.32 21.93
C PHE A 708 -27.74 14.60 22.12
N ARG A 709 -28.58 13.67 21.67
CA ARG A 709 -30.05 13.72 21.83
C ARG A 709 -30.53 12.52 22.61
N PRO A 710 -31.57 12.67 23.46
CA PRO A 710 -32.10 11.51 24.20
C PRO A 710 -32.87 10.58 23.22
N LEU A 711 -32.70 9.26 23.39
CA LEU A 711 -33.40 8.25 22.61
C LEU A 711 -34.93 8.42 22.69
N ALA A 712 -35.45 8.86 23.81
CA ALA A 712 -36.87 9.08 24.00
C ALA A 712 -37.47 10.20 23.13
N GLN A 713 -36.64 11.20 22.71
CA GLN A 713 -37.10 12.31 21.82
C GLN A 713 -36.60 12.15 20.36
N ALA A 714 -35.65 11.22 20.11
CA ALA A 714 -35.05 11.01 18.80
C ALA A 714 -34.92 9.51 18.55
N TYR A 715 -36.03 8.79 18.60
CA TYR A 715 -36.04 7.34 18.46
C TYR A 715 -35.24 6.85 17.24
N GLN A 716 -34.49 5.77 17.47
CA GLN A 716 -33.72 5.08 16.43
C GLN A 716 -33.96 3.57 16.52
N PRO A 717 -34.25 2.89 15.41
CA PRO A 717 -34.51 1.45 15.42
C PRO A 717 -33.25 0.61 15.63
N GLU A 718 -32.05 1.13 15.33
CA GLU A 718 -30.78 0.43 15.49
C GLU A 718 -29.97 1.08 16.63
N MET A 719 -29.71 0.30 17.67
CA MET A 719 -28.98 0.76 18.85
C MET A 719 -27.98 -0.30 19.32
N THR A 720 -26.91 0.16 19.92
CA THR A 720 -25.94 -0.71 20.61
C THR A 720 -26.15 -0.62 22.11
N LEU A 721 -26.39 -1.76 22.74
CA LEU A 721 -26.39 -1.90 24.20
C LEU A 721 -24.94 -1.94 24.67
N LEU A 722 -24.56 -0.97 25.49
CA LEU A 722 -23.31 -0.90 26.23
C LEU A 722 -23.53 -1.43 27.64
N VAL A 723 -22.71 -2.35 28.07
CA VAL A 723 -22.80 -2.96 29.40
C VAL A 723 -21.47 -2.82 30.11
N HIS A 724 -21.44 -2.00 31.18
CA HIS A 724 -20.29 -1.92 32.08
C HIS A 724 -20.32 -3.06 33.06
N THR A 725 -19.28 -3.87 33.09
CA THR A 725 -19.24 -5.11 33.86
C THR A 725 -18.28 -5.02 35.06
N ALA A 726 -18.57 -5.78 36.12
CA ALA A 726 -17.67 -5.92 37.27
C ALA A 726 -16.55 -6.94 37.01
N GLN A 727 -16.78 -7.87 36.10
CA GLN A 727 -15.88 -8.97 35.74
C GLN A 727 -15.47 -8.86 34.25
N ALA A 728 -14.75 -9.87 33.76
CA ALA A 728 -14.39 -9.94 32.34
C ALA A 728 -15.64 -9.86 31.45
N PRO A 729 -15.75 -8.86 30.54
CA PRO A 729 -16.98 -8.60 29.79
C PRO A 729 -17.45 -9.80 28.96
N VAL A 730 -16.52 -10.57 28.39
CA VAL A 730 -16.81 -11.73 27.54
C VAL A 730 -17.66 -12.80 28.24
N ALA A 731 -17.54 -12.93 29.58
CA ALA A 731 -18.32 -13.89 30.36
C ALA A 731 -19.83 -13.61 30.31
N LEU A 732 -20.22 -12.35 30.11
CA LEU A 732 -21.63 -11.93 30.07
C LEU A 732 -22.21 -11.94 28.63
N ALA A 733 -21.40 -12.18 27.60
CA ALA A 733 -21.87 -12.18 26.22
C ALA A 733 -22.97 -13.23 25.94
N GLY A 734 -22.80 -14.45 26.47
CA GLY A 734 -23.81 -15.53 26.36
C GLY A 734 -25.12 -15.21 27.08
N PRO A 735 -25.07 -14.91 28.36
CA PRO A 735 -26.29 -14.54 29.12
C PRO A 735 -27.05 -13.35 28.52
N LEU A 736 -26.35 -12.28 28.12
CA LEU A 736 -27.00 -11.11 27.53
C LEU A 736 -27.58 -11.41 26.11
N ARG A 737 -26.90 -12.22 25.31
CA ARG A 737 -27.48 -12.68 24.03
C ARG A 737 -28.76 -13.48 24.26
N GLN A 738 -28.76 -14.42 25.19
CA GLN A 738 -29.98 -15.19 25.57
C GLN A 738 -31.09 -14.28 26.09
N LEU A 739 -30.76 -13.24 26.85
CA LEU A 739 -31.72 -12.26 27.34
C LEU A 739 -32.41 -11.53 26.17
N ILE A 740 -31.63 -11.05 25.16
CA ILE A 740 -32.16 -10.34 23.99
C ILE A 740 -33.04 -11.29 23.17
N THR A 741 -32.57 -12.50 22.86
CA THR A 741 -33.35 -13.49 22.11
C THR A 741 -34.56 -14.00 22.87
N GLY A 742 -34.53 -13.95 24.20
CA GLY A 742 -35.71 -14.27 25.08
C GLY A 742 -36.74 -13.16 25.14
N LEU A 743 -36.37 -11.91 24.89
CA LEU A 743 -37.30 -10.78 24.75
C LEU A 743 -38.05 -10.88 23.40
N ASP A 744 -37.35 -11.11 22.34
CA ASP A 744 -37.91 -11.37 21.00
C ASP A 744 -36.93 -12.20 20.18
N ARG A 745 -37.38 -13.41 19.76
CA ARG A 745 -36.56 -14.33 18.94
C ARG A 745 -36.24 -13.79 17.56
N SER A 746 -36.97 -12.78 17.09
CA SER A 746 -36.76 -12.16 15.79
C SER A 746 -35.70 -11.06 15.81
N LEU A 747 -35.23 -10.63 17.02
CA LEU A 747 -34.24 -9.58 17.12
C LEU A 747 -32.85 -10.11 16.75
N PRO A 748 -32.20 -9.52 15.74
CA PRO A 748 -30.82 -9.84 15.45
C PRO A 748 -29.92 -9.30 16.55
N VAL A 749 -29.01 -10.14 17.05
CA VAL A 749 -27.93 -9.73 17.95
C VAL A 749 -26.60 -9.87 17.21
N PHE A 750 -26.01 -8.77 16.94
CA PHE A 750 -24.75 -8.71 16.18
C PHE A 750 -23.70 -7.85 16.91
N ASP A 751 -22.48 -7.89 16.39
CA ASP A 751 -21.36 -7.09 16.88
C ASP A 751 -21.09 -7.24 18.38
N VAL A 752 -21.20 -8.50 18.89
CA VAL A 752 -20.97 -8.82 20.30
C VAL A 752 -19.47 -8.88 20.55
N ARG A 753 -18.92 -7.80 21.13
CA ARG A 753 -17.49 -7.66 21.42
C ARG A 753 -17.24 -6.69 22.57
N THR A 754 -16.04 -6.69 23.10
CA THR A 754 -15.64 -5.70 24.08
C THR A 754 -15.27 -4.37 23.42
N MET A 755 -15.33 -3.27 24.17
CA MET A 755 -14.86 -1.95 23.69
C MET A 755 -13.38 -2.00 23.31
N ASP A 756 -12.58 -2.74 24.06
CA ASP A 756 -11.16 -2.93 23.76
C ASP A 756 -10.94 -3.66 22.43
N GLU A 757 -11.68 -4.73 22.15
CA GLU A 757 -11.67 -5.41 20.87
C GLU A 757 -12.15 -4.50 19.72
N HIS A 758 -13.18 -3.70 19.96
CA HIS A 758 -13.69 -2.73 19.00
C HIS A 758 -12.61 -1.70 18.61
N LEU A 759 -11.91 -1.15 19.57
CA LEU A 759 -10.85 -0.19 19.34
C LEU A 759 -9.65 -0.84 18.64
N HIS A 760 -9.13 -1.95 19.19
CA HIS A 760 -7.93 -2.60 18.67
C HIS A 760 -8.11 -3.15 17.25
N ASN A 761 -9.30 -3.63 16.90
CA ASN A 761 -9.60 -4.20 15.60
C ASN A 761 -10.41 -3.25 14.70
N GLY A 762 -10.78 -2.08 15.23
CA GLY A 762 -11.52 -1.05 14.52
C GLY A 762 -10.68 -0.37 13.43
N GLN A 763 -11.38 0.24 12.49
CA GLN A 763 -10.78 0.88 11.30
C GLN A 763 -9.79 2.00 11.66
N ALA A 764 -10.03 2.73 12.75
CA ALA A 764 -9.19 3.85 13.17
C ALA A 764 -7.78 3.42 13.61
N PHE A 765 -7.64 2.28 14.30
CA PHE A 765 -6.36 1.74 14.75
C PHE A 765 -5.69 0.86 13.70
N LEU A 766 -6.46 0.39 12.71
CA LEU A 766 -5.99 -0.52 11.66
C LEU A 766 -4.81 0.04 10.89
N PHE A 767 -4.88 1.28 10.42
CA PHE A 767 -3.81 1.90 9.64
C PHE A 767 -2.52 2.03 10.43
N THR A 768 -2.61 2.40 11.73
CA THR A 768 -1.45 2.49 12.62
C THR A 768 -0.84 1.12 12.88
N ARG A 769 -1.66 0.09 13.07
CA ARG A 769 -1.23 -1.30 13.28
C ARG A 769 -0.58 -1.91 12.04
N ILE A 770 -1.18 -1.72 10.87
CA ILE A 770 -0.61 -2.15 9.59
C ILE A 770 0.73 -1.44 9.36
N GLY A 771 0.76 -0.11 9.50
CA GLY A 771 1.97 0.68 9.36
C GLY A 771 3.09 0.23 10.30
N SER A 772 2.77 -0.02 11.56
CA SER A 772 3.72 -0.53 12.56
C SER A 772 4.21 -1.95 12.23
N SER A 773 3.34 -2.83 11.77
CA SER A 773 3.71 -4.20 11.36
C SER A 773 4.67 -4.19 10.18
N PHE A 774 4.37 -3.43 9.14
CA PHE A 774 5.27 -3.26 7.99
C PHE A 774 6.60 -2.64 8.40
N ALA A 775 6.56 -1.56 9.20
CA ALA A 775 7.76 -0.90 9.67
C ALA A 775 8.65 -1.84 10.50
N THR A 776 8.05 -2.70 11.34
CA THR A 776 8.77 -3.72 12.12
C THR A 776 9.45 -4.75 11.22
N VAL A 777 8.74 -5.26 10.20
CA VAL A 777 9.33 -6.19 9.22
C VAL A 777 10.49 -5.55 8.48
N PHE A 778 10.35 -4.29 8.05
CA PHE A 778 11.44 -3.56 7.41
C PHE A 778 12.60 -3.29 8.35
N GLY A 779 12.34 -2.93 9.59
CA GLY A 779 13.36 -2.72 10.60
C GLY A 779 14.17 -3.99 10.86
N LEU A 780 13.51 -5.13 11.02
CA LEU A 780 14.17 -6.43 11.16
C LEU A 780 14.99 -6.79 9.92
N LEU A 781 14.43 -6.60 8.74
CA LEU A 781 15.13 -6.87 7.49
C LEU A 781 16.38 -5.98 7.33
N ALA A 782 16.25 -4.68 7.61
CA ALA A 782 17.37 -3.75 7.58
C ALA A 782 18.45 -4.14 8.60
N LEU A 783 18.06 -4.59 9.79
CA LEU A 783 18.97 -5.07 10.84
C LEU A 783 19.74 -6.33 10.40
N VAL A 784 19.04 -7.31 9.83
CA VAL A 784 19.67 -8.52 9.27
C VAL A 784 20.63 -8.17 8.16
N LEU A 785 20.22 -7.32 7.23
CA LEU A 785 21.04 -6.87 6.12
C LEU A 785 22.29 -6.08 6.61
N ALA A 786 22.13 -5.21 7.62
CA ALA A 786 23.26 -4.50 8.24
C ALA A 786 24.24 -5.47 8.88
N THR A 787 23.73 -6.47 9.59
CA THR A 787 24.55 -7.53 10.22
C THR A 787 25.38 -8.29 9.18
N VAL A 788 24.76 -8.72 8.08
CA VAL A 788 25.43 -9.42 6.96
C VAL A 788 26.50 -8.53 6.33
N GLY A 789 26.21 -7.23 6.15
CA GLY A 789 27.17 -6.27 5.60
C GLY A 789 28.41 -6.06 6.48
N ILE A 790 28.22 -5.82 7.78
CA ILE A 790 29.31 -5.66 8.76
C ILE A 790 30.13 -6.95 8.83
N TYR A 791 29.47 -8.09 9.00
CA TYR A 791 30.12 -9.40 9.02
C TYR A 791 30.98 -9.64 7.77
N GLY A 792 30.43 -9.36 6.58
CA GLY A 792 31.14 -9.50 5.32
C GLY A 792 32.40 -8.63 5.22
N VAL A 793 32.34 -7.36 5.71
CA VAL A 793 33.51 -6.47 5.68
C VAL A 793 34.58 -6.91 6.67
N VAL A 794 34.15 -7.25 7.88
CA VAL A 794 35.10 -7.63 8.94
C VAL A 794 35.77 -8.98 8.61
N SER A 795 35.00 -9.99 8.16
CA SER A 795 35.53 -11.29 7.72
C SER A 795 36.57 -11.15 6.62
N TYR A 796 36.27 -10.26 5.64
CA TYR A 796 37.22 -9.98 4.58
C TYR A 796 38.49 -9.26 5.08
N SER A 797 38.33 -8.24 5.95
CA SER A 797 39.48 -7.51 6.52
C SER A 797 40.42 -8.47 7.28
N VAL A 798 39.84 -9.43 7.98
CA VAL A 798 40.59 -10.51 8.65
C VAL A 798 41.32 -11.39 7.62
N ALA A 799 40.61 -11.85 6.58
CA ALA A 799 41.19 -12.68 5.54
C ALA A 799 42.35 -12.00 4.79
N GLN A 800 42.25 -10.66 4.55
CA GLN A 800 43.31 -9.92 3.89
C GLN A 800 44.56 -9.73 4.77
N ARG A 801 44.40 -9.68 6.08
CA ARG A 801 45.47 -9.48 7.08
C ARG A 801 45.88 -10.75 7.79
N THR A 802 45.51 -11.95 7.24
CA THR A 802 45.80 -13.23 7.87
C THR A 802 47.27 -13.39 8.17
N ARG A 803 48.16 -12.98 7.23
CA ARG A 803 49.61 -13.05 7.39
C ARG A 803 50.11 -12.07 8.48
N GLU A 804 49.62 -10.83 8.47
CA GLU A 804 49.96 -9.81 9.49
C GLU A 804 49.56 -10.30 10.90
N ILE A 805 48.31 -10.85 11.00
CA ILE A 805 47.77 -11.42 12.25
C ILE A 805 48.59 -12.62 12.67
N GLY A 806 48.95 -13.51 11.72
CA GLY A 806 49.79 -14.69 12.00
C GLY A 806 51.17 -14.32 12.52
N VAL A 807 51.82 -13.32 11.91
CA VAL A 807 53.11 -12.80 12.39
C VAL A 807 53.00 -12.23 13.81
N ARG A 808 51.96 -11.42 14.10
CA ARG A 808 51.74 -10.88 15.42
C ARG A 808 51.49 -11.96 16.49
N VAL A 809 50.73 -13.02 16.12
CA VAL A 809 50.50 -14.17 17.02
C VAL A 809 51.79 -14.91 17.27
N ALA A 810 52.62 -15.13 16.22
CA ALA A 810 53.94 -15.75 16.35
C ALA A 810 54.89 -14.93 17.24
N LEU A 811 54.76 -13.60 17.25
CA LEU A 811 55.53 -12.68 18.11
C LEU A 811 54.95 -12.53 19.53
N GLY A 812 53.93 -13.33 19.90
CA GLY A 812 53.37 -13.35 21.26
C GLY A 812 52.26 -12.30 21.52
N ALA A 813 51.60 -11.78 20.50
CA ALA A 813 50.49 -10.84 20.70
C ALA A 813 49.33 -11.47 21.46
N ARG A 814 48.81 -10.81 22.49
CA ARG A 814 47.67 -11.29 23.28
C ARG A 814 46.39 -11.34 22.41
N LEU A 815 45.59 -12.38 22.59
CA LEU A 815 44.33 -12.58 21.91
C LEU A 815 43.38 -11.33 22.01
N THR A 816 43.37 -10.68 23.15
CA THR A 816 42.59 -9.45 23.43
C THR A 816 43.01 -8.27 22.54
N THR A 817 44.31 -8.19 22.17
CA THR A 817 44.81 -7.14 21.30
C THR A 817 44.30 -7.31 19.86
N ILE A 818 44.27 -8.55 19.36
CA ILE A 818 43.75 -8.90 18.04
C ILE A 818 42.23 -8.66 17.97
N LEU A 819 41.52 -9.14 19.02
CA LEU A 819 40.08 -8.91 19.15
C LEU A 819 39.73 -7.38 19.11
N ARG A 820 40.46 -6.59 19.92
CA ARG A 820 40.25 -5.11 19.97
C ARG A 820 40.52 -4.46 18.63
N LEU A 821 41.53 -4.88 17.89
CA LEU A 821 41.87 -4.33 16.60
C LEU A 821 40.79 -4.64 15.55
N VAL A 822 40.30 -5.88 15.49
CA VAL A 822 39.29 -6.28 14.51
C VAL A 822 37.93 -5.68 14.84
N ILE A 823 37.49 -5.75 16.09
CA ILE A 823 36.21 -5.20 16.56
C ILE A 823 36.25 -3.66 16.41
N GLY A 824 37.33 -3.00 16.82
CA GLY A 824 37.46 -1.55 16.73
C GLY A 824 37.34 -1.02 15.30
N GLN A 825 37.82 -1.75 14.29
CA GLN A 825 37.66 -1.36 12.88
C GLN A 825 36.21 -1.47 12.42
N GLY A 826 35.50 -2.56 12.77
CA GLY A 826 34.09 -2.74 12.45
C GLY A 826 33.21 -1.71 13.16
N MET A 827 33.48 -1.45 14.45
CA MET A 827 32.76 -0.46 15.25
C MET A 827 32.93 0.98 14.76
N ARG A 828 34.12 1.37 14.27
CA ARG A 828 34.31 2.69 13.63
C ARG A 828 33.38 2.87 12.43
N LEU A 829 33.29 1.89 11.55
CA LEU A 829 32.38 1.94 10.40
C LEU A 829 30.91 1.99 10.84
N ALA A 830 30.55 1.20 11.86
CA ALA A 830 29.21 1.19 12.42
C ALA A 830 28.83 2.57 12.99
N TRP A 831 29.71 3.19 13.76
CA TRP A 831 29.43 4.50 14.36
C TRP A 831 29.39 5.65 13.34
N LEU A 832 30.27 5.63 12.33
CA LEU A 832 30.23 6.60 11.23
C LEU A 832 28.92 6.49 10.44
N GLY A 833 28.52 5.25 10.10
CA GLY A 833 27.26 5.00 9.43
C GLY A 833 26.06 5.35 10.32
N ALA A 834 26.10 4.99 11.62
CA ALA A 834 25.03 5.32 12.56
C ALA A 834 24.88 6.84 12.75
N GLY A 835 25.96 7.58 12.91
CA GLY A 835 25.93 9.04 13.03
C GLY A 835 25.31 9.70 11.80
N ALA A 836 25.78 9.33 10.60
CA ALA A 836 25.21 9.84 9.35
C ALA A 836 23.72 9.44 9.20
N GLY A 837 23.39 8.20 9.56
CA GLY A 837 22.01 7.71 9.52
C GLY A 837 21.08 8.42 10.50
N LEU A 838 21.53 8.74 11.70
CA LEU A 838 20.78 9.51 12.68
C LEU A 838 20.47 10.93 12.18
N VAL A 839 21.44 11.57 11.54
CA VAL A 839 21.21 12.91 10.91
C VAL A 839 20.19 12.81 9.78
N LEU A 840 20.30 11.81 8.90
CA LEU A 840 19.34 11.60 7.82
C LEU A 840 17.95 11.22 8.34
N SER A 841 17.88 10.49 9.45
CA SER A 841 16.61 10.09 10.05
C SER A 841 15.81 11.25 10.61
N LEU A 842 16.44 12.36 11.02
CA LEU A 842 15.74 13.57 11.45
C LEU A 842 14.95 14.20 10.29
N ALA A 843 15.52 14.21 9.08
CA ALA A 843 14.80 14.67 7.89
C ALA A 843 13.63 13.74 7.53
N ALA A 844 13.86 12.42 7.56
CA ALA A 844 12.80 11.44 7.30
C ALA A 844 11.68 11.50 8.35
N ALA A 845 12.02 11.69 9.63
CA ALA A 845 11.07 11.83 10.72
C ALA A 845 10.20 13.08 10.59
N GLY A 846 10.74 14.19 10.02
CA GLY A 846 9.97 15.38 9.71
C GLY A 846 8.83 15.12 8.71
N VAL A 847 9.08 14.29 7.70
CA VAL A 847 8.04 13.88 6.76
C VAL A 847 7.02 12.93 7.42
N LEU A 848 7.49 12.00 8.25
CA LEU A 848 6.61 11.06 8.94
C LEU A 848 5.74 11.72 10.02
N SER A 849 6.21 12.77 10.68
CA SER A 849 5.48 13.43 11.78
C SER A 849 4.14 14.01 11.36
N SER A 850 3.95 14.32 10.08
CA SER A 850 2.65 14.75 9.54
C SER A 850 1.60 13.61 9.47
N ILE A 851 2.03 12.34 9.62
CA ILE A 851 1.19 11.15 9.47
C ILE A 851 1.12 10.36 10.78
N LEU A 852 2.15 10.45 11.63
CA LEU A 852 2.26 9.71 12.89
C LEU A 852 1.74 10.53 14.07
N TYR A 853 0.86 9.92 14.87
CA TYR A 853 0.28 10.55 16.04
C TYR A 853 1.24 10.59 17.24
N GLY A 854 1.35 11.77 17.85
CA GLY A 854 2.02 11.96 19.14
C GLY A 854 3.52 11.70 19.13
N VAL A 855 4.17 11.65 17.96
CA VAL A 855 5.60 11.39 17.83
C VAL A 855 6.31 12.66 17.37
N VAL A 856 7.33 13.05 18.11
CA VAL A 856 8.18 14.21 17.76
C VAL A 856 9.30 13.73 16.83
N PRO A 857 9.56 14.44 15.73
CA PRO A 857 10.78 14.22 14.95
C PRO A 857 11.99 14.31 15.87
N GLY A 858 12.81 13.27 15.94
CA GLY A 858 13.95 13.26 16.84
C GLY A 858 13.67 12.75 18.26
N ASP A 859 12.66 11.91 18.44
CA ASP A 859 12.37 11.26 19.73
C ASP A 859 13.62 10.58 20.32
N PRO A 860 14.16 11.07 21.45
CA PRO A 860 15.46 10.64 21.97
C PRO A 860 15.47 9.17 22.40
N ILE A 861 14.31 8.62 22.77
CA ILE A 861 14.19 7.21 23.16
C ILE A 861 14.34 6.31 21.93
N VAL A 862 13.71 6.65 20.81
CA VAL A 862 13.84 5.88 19.57
C VAL A 862 15.26 5.98 19.03
N LEU A 863 15.83 7.19 18.99
CA LEU A 863 17.19 7.41 18.49
C LEU A 863 18.23 6.66 19.32
N SER A 864 18.15 6.73 20.66
CA SER A 864 19.06 6.02 21.56
C SER A 864 18.87 4.51 21.51
N ALA A 865 17.65 4.02 21.44
CA ALA A 865 17.36 2.58 21.29
C ALA A 865 17.93 2.01 19.98
N VAL A 866 17.75 2.71 18.86
CA VAL A 866 18.30 2.30 17.55
C VAL A 866 19.81 2.35 17.55
N ALA A 867 20.44 3.41 18.11
CA ALA A 867 21.88 3.50 18.24
C ALA A 867 22.46 2.38 19.12
N GLY A 868 21.82 2.09 20.26
CA GLY A 868 22.19 1.01 21.16
C GLY A 868 22.06 -0.36 20.49
N LEU A 869 20.92 -0.62 19.86
CA LEU A 869 20.66 -1.88 19.14
C LEU A 869 21.71 -2.12 18.04
N LEU A 870 21.99 -1.14 17.22
CA LEU A 870 22.99 -1.24 16.17
C LEU A 870 24.40 -1.44 16.74
N THR A 871 24.74 -0.79 17.84
CA THR A 871 26.02 -0.99 18.50
C THR A 871 26.20 -2.44 18.97
N VAL A 872 25.17 -3.00 19.60
CA VAL A 872 25.17 -4.41 20.04
C VAL A 872 25.28 -5.36 18.86
N VAL A 873 24.46 -5.16 17.82
CA VAL A 873 24.46 -5.99 16.62
C VAL A 873 25.78 -5.91 15.85
N ALA A 874 26.34 -4.70 15.72
CA ALA A 874 27.64 -4.49 15.10
C ALA A 874 28.77 -5.22 15.89
N ALA A 875 28.76 -5.13 17.20
CA ALA A 875 29.70 -5.84 18.06
C ALA A 875 29.56 -7.36 17.89
N ALA A 876 28.35 -7.89 17.89
CA ALA A 876 28.06 -9.31 17.68
C ALA A 876 28.50 -9.78 16.28
N ALA A 877 28.23 -8.99 15.23
CA ALA A 877 28.63 -9.29 13.85
C ALA A 877 30.16 -9.32 13.70
N CYS A 878 30.88 -8.50 14.47
CA CYS A 878 32.35 -8.46 14.48
C CYS A 878 32.98 -9.61 15.28
N LEU A 879 32.26 -10.15 16.27
CA LEU A 879 32.80 -11.13 17.22
C LEU A 879 33.19 -12.45 16.52
N VAL A 880 32.34 -12.98 15.63
CA VAL A 880 32.61 -14.25 14.94
C VAL A 880 33.86 -14.20 14.06
N PRO A 881 34.05 -13.19 13.18
CA PRO A 881 35.27 -13.04 12.41
C PRO A 881 36.51 -12.79 13.28
N ALA A 882 36.36 -11.98 14.33
CA ALA A 882 37.43 -11.70 15.27
C ALA A 882 37.90 -12.97 16.01
N TRP A 883 36.96 -13.79 16.47
CA TRP A 883 37.24 -15.07 17.11
C TRP A 883 37.91 -16.09 16.15
N ARG A 884 37.48 -16.15 14.89
CA ARG A 884 38.16 -16.96 13.86
C ARG A 884 39.58 -16.46 13.62
N ALA A 885 39.83 -15.15 13.64
CA ALA A 885 41.16 -14.57 13.48
C ALA A 885 42.14 -15.02 14.60
N THR A 886 41.67 -15.25 15.84
CA THR A 886 42.48 -15.66 16.96
C THR A 886 42.88 -17.17 16.93
N ARG A 887 42.23 -17.98 16.08
CA ARG A 887 42.46 -19.40 15.89
C ARG A 887 43.28 -19.72 14.65
N ILE A 888 43.87 -18.74 13.99
CA ILE A 888 44.73 -18.93 12.82
C ILE A 888 46.06 -19.53 13.29
N ASP A 889 46.42 -20.68 12.73
CA ASP A 889 47.72 -21.28 12.97
C ASP A 889 48.84 -20.42 12.32
N PRO A 890 49.79 -19.92 13.12
CA PRO A 890 50.87 -19.06 12.64
C PRO A 890 51.70 -19.71 11.50
N ILE A 891 51.89 -21.02 11.57
CA ILE A 891 52.72 -21.75 10.59
C ILE A 891 52.00 -21.81 9.24
N ILE A 892 50.70 -22.04 9.26
CA ILE A 892 49.87 -22.08 8.04
C ILE A 892 49.74 -20.66 7.45
N ALA A 893 49.59 -19.62 8.33
CA ALA A 893 49.45 -18.22 7.90
C ALA A 893 50.74 -17.66 7.24
N ILE A 894 51.90 -18.12 7.63
CA ILE A 894 53.18 -17.68 7.04
C ILE A 894 53.50 -18.46 5.76
N ARG A 895 53.07 -19.74 5.63
CA ARG A 895 53.21 -20.59 4.45
C ARG A 895 52.17 -20.39 3.36
N ALA A 896 51.12 -19.68 3.64
CA ALA A 896 50.08 -19.40 2.64
C ALA A 896 50.59 -18.33 1.64
N GLU A 897 51.21 -18.78 0.52
CA GLU A 897 51.53 -17.97 -0.66
C GLU A 897 50.28 -17.70 -1.53
#